data_62331751aaf1d2c5f2a92a51633abe4a
#
_entry.id   62331751aaf1d2c5f2a92a51633abe4a
#
_cell.length_a   1.000
_cell.length_b   1.000
_cell.length_c   1.000
_cell.angle_alpha   90.00
_cell.angle_beta   90.00
_cell.angle_gamma   90.00
#
_symmetry.space_group_name_H-M   'P 1'
#
loop_
_entity.id
_entity.type
_entity.pdbx_description
1 polymer ?
#
loop_
_entity_poly.entity_id
_entity_poly.type
_entity_poly.pdbx_seq_one_letter_code
_entity_poly.pdbx_strand_id
1 'polypeptide(L)'
;MKHNRNVAVLVALLCTVAVWAVPAKRCKTQVRQPDGSMVTVTVRGDENFHFMSTEDGVPIAMNADKAYCYAYMADDGVLRASAQVAHDAERRSLKEKAFLAGHKTEVERIAGFASKLAAKRNKARLQRFAKRQNVMAVAEPALTRMAGATGGDGIGVTGKRKGLVILVDFQDVKMQSAHDNAEWNDFFNKVGYNRLGNSGSVHDYFYSQSYGQFDLSFDVVGPVTVSKNMADYGGNDDSGNDKDPGGMVYEACRLVADKVNFADYDWDGDGEVDQVFVIYAGYGEASRPTLLPNTIWPHEWTLKAAGYSLTLNKVKINTYGCTAELNDYGSKNMAGIGTACHEFSHCLGLPDIYDTSGGDCFGMDLWDVMDYGSYAGNGYCPVGYNTYQRWVSGWMQPEVLTEPTDVYDLPALSESPKSYVVYNDNKPREYYIFENRQQRGFDKQLPSHGLLVIHVDYYSSIWEYNEVNTDVSHPRFGIVTADNDRSSKSLKGDTYPGTSGNTKLTDTSSPAATLFNNNSSGTKLLGKPVTEITESSDGLISFLFMGGAPSVATKLHSEQTGSASFRATWNEVEFADCYNVQLEKVGKVSPEDKLLLAEDFTGWGSGNKSDGTTDLSSRLDAHTSNEGWTGDNVFKGVGCLKLGTSTPQNSFLISPHIKNCKYGKVTISFVSAAYKDDKPDIMLLLIDYDGNVIDRTNIVADGNRQLMVFDNQYCKPFNLYVVPTARCYIYSIGIYDGAFSESDFAATRAAGDVLYIYNVYDTEYEFNSLQPNVVYRWRVQAVKRGAEMLWSDWRNVELNDATNGLSEVYGSPDAIEPSAMVSIYSISGVLLGSMPYASFVNNEAYVGMYIVKYGAKTFKIAKGGV
;
A
#
# COMPACT_ATOMS: atom_id res chain seq x y z
N MET A 1 50.71 56.05 6.22
CA MET A 1 50.93 55.12 7.33
C MET A 1 49.67 54.41 7.68
N LYS A 2 49.78 53.15 7.84
CA LYS A 2 48.81 52.04 8.06
C LYS A 2 48.36 51.35 6.77
N HIS A 3 49.04 50.30 6.44
CA HIS A 3 48.66 49.29 5.49
C HIS A 3 47.52 48.50 6.10
N ASN A 4 46.38 48.41 5.40
CA ASN A 4 45.38 47.37 5.58
C ASN A 4 45.62 46.28 4.54
N ARG A 5 46.16 45.15 4.98
CA ARG A 5 46.17 43.89 4.23
C ARG A 5 44.74 43.31 4.30
N ASN A 6 44.03 43.39 3.21
CA ASN A 6 42.84 42.53 3.01
C ASN A 6 43.32 41.11 2.73
N VAL A 7 43.19 40.23 3.69
CA VAL A 7 43.26 38.78 3.53
C VAL A 7 41.92 38.36 2.90
N ALA A 8 41.93 38.15 1.62
CA ALA A 8 40.84 37.44 0.94
C ALA A 8 40.95 35.97 1.36
N VAL A 9 40.05 35.57 2.29
CA VAL A 9 39.81 34.16 2.57
C VAL A 9 39.06 33.60 1.37
N LEU A 10 39.78 32.90 0.51
CA LEU A 10 39.21 32.07 -0.53
C LEU A 10 38.51 30.89 0.17
N VAL A 11 37.20 31.01 0.42
CA VAL A 11 36.39 29.84 0.78
C VAL A 11 36.22 29.04 -0.49
N ALA A 12 37.06 28.07 -0.69
CA ALA A 12 36.84 27.01 -1.66
C ALA A 12 35.59 26.24 -1.22
N LEU A 13 34.46 26.49 -1.87
CA LEU A 13 33.29 25.63 -1.82
C LEU A 13 33.68 24.32 -2.51
N LEU A 14 34.19 23.38 -1.75
CA LEU A 14 34.29 21.99 -2.15
C LEU A 14 32.85 21.48 -2.22
N CYS A 15 32.26 21.45 -3.42
CA CYS A 15 31.06 20.69 -3.71
C CYS A 15 31.44 19.21 -3.67
N THR A 16 31.14 18.54 -2.59
CA THR A 16 31.31 17.09 -2.45
C THR A 16 29.95 16.41 -2.73
N VAL A 17 29.98 15.35 -3.46
CA VAL A 17 28.83 14.70 -4.11
C VAL A 17 28.92 13.19 -3.88
N ALA A 18 27.83 12.49 -3.69
CA ALA A 18 27.76 11.09 -3.26
C ALA A 18 27.86 10.06 -4.39
N VAL A 19 28.36 8.89 -4.04
CA VAL A 19 28.56 7.70 -4.86
C VAL A 19 27.64 6.58 -4.33
N TRP A 20 27.15 5.74 -5.20
CA TRP A 20 26.36 4.55 -4.88
C TRP A 20 27.12 3.33 -5.38
N ALA A 21 27.22 2.29 -4.58
CA ALA A 21 27.89 1.07 -4.96
C ALA A 21 27.36 -0.14 -4.22
N VAL A 22 27.68 -1.31 -4.75
CA VAL A 22 27.43 -2.56 -4.04
C VAL A 22 28.09 -2.55 -2.67
N PRO A 23 27.44 -3.09 -1.64
CA PRO A 23 28.06 -3.26 -0.32
C PRO A 23 29.30 -4.16 -0.44
N ALA A 24 30.26 -3.96 0.45
CA ALA A 24 31.43 -4.84 0.51
C ALA A 24 30.99 -6.30 0.61
N LYS A 25 31.52 -7.16 -0.25
CA LYS A 25 31.22 -8.59 -0.22
C LYS A 25 31.61 -9.16 1.16
N ARG A 26 30.67 -9.76 1.90
CA ARG A 26 30.89 -10.32 3.26
C ARG A 26 31.81 -11.55 3.20
N CYS A 27 33.04 -11.39 2.69
CA CYS A 27 34.03 -12.45 2.65
C CYS A 27 34.81 -12.48 3.97
N LYS A 28 34.65 -13.57 4.73
CA LYS A 28 35.46 -13.81 5.94
C LYS A 28 36.86 -14.28 5.55
N THR A 29 37.87 -13.59 6.03
CA THR A 29 39.27 -13.96 5.82
C THR A 29 39.94 -14.20 7.16
N GLN A 30 40.49 -15.40 7.39
CA GLN A 30 41.31 -15.65 8.56
C GLN A 30 42.73 -15.14 8.36
N VAL A 31 43.16 -14.23 9.21
CA VAL A 31 44.50 -13.62 9.15
C VAL A 31 45.28 -14.06 10.40
N ARG A 32 46.53 -14.46 10.17
CA ARG A 32 47.43 -14.76 11.28
C ARG A 32 48.06 -13.47 11.78
N GLN A 33 47.90 -13.19 13.06
CA GLN A 33 48.49 -12.04 13.73
C GLN A 33 50.00 -12.27 14.01
N PRO A 34 50.81 -11.19 14.20
CA PRO A 34 52.21 -11.32 14.55
C PRO A 34 52.49 -12.11 15.83
N ASP A 35 51.57 -12.12 16.78
CA ASP A 35 51.68 -12.93 18.01
C ASP A 35 51.34 -14.41 17.81
N GLY A 36 51.00 -14.81 16.58
CA GLY A 36 50.63 -16.16 16.19
C GLY A 36 49.14 -16.49 16.36
N SER A 37 48.31 -15.62 16.95
CA SER A 37 46.84 -15.77 17.02
C SER A 37 46.21 -15.64 15.64
N MET A 38 44.96 -16.09 15.52
CA MET A 38 44.15 -15.94 14.30
C MET A 38 43.03 -14.96 14.63
N VAL A 39 42.72 -14.07 13.67
CA VAL A 39 41.55 -13.21 13.71
C VAL A 39 40.77 -13.31 12.40
N THR A 40 39.46 -13.42 12.50
CA THR A 40 38.57 -13.43 11.33
C THR A 40 38.21 -11.98 10.97
N VAL A 41 38.65 -11.56 9.79
CA VAL A 41 38.46 -10.20 9.28
C VAL A 41 37.37 -10.20 8.23
N THR A 42 36.42 -9.26 8.33
CA THR A 42 35.37 -8.97 7.34
C THR A 42 35.45 -7.50 6.95
N VAL A 43 35.21 -7.18 5.69
CA VAL A 43 35.07 -5.79 5.24
C VAL A 43 33.60 -5.37 5.35
N ARG A 44 33.38 -4.12 5.76
CA ARG A 44 32.09 -3.47 5.89
C ARG A 44 32.08 -2.12 5.20
N GLY A 45 30.88 -1.67 4.79
CA GLY A 45 30.69 -0.40 4.13
C GLY A 45 30.65 -0.53 2.62
N ASP A 46 30.85 0.57 1.97
CA ASP A 46 30.78 0.77 0.51
C ASP A 46 31.97 1.63 0.03
N GLU A 47 31.90 2.11 -1.20
CA GLU A 47 32.92 3.00 -1.79
C GLU A 47 33.04 4.36 -1.10
N ASN A 48 32.04 4.80 -0.34
CA ASN A 48 32.09 6.08 0.38
C ASN A 48 32.90 5.99 1.67
N PHE A 49 32.71 4.87 2.35
CA PHE A 49 33.41 4.59 3.59
C PHE A 49 33.39 3.09 3.88
N HIS A 50 34.52 2.46 3.80
CA HIS A 50 34.65 1.06 4.16
C HIS A 50 35.76 0.86 5.21
N PHE A 51 35.59 -0.19 6.00
CA PHE A 51 36.56 -0.53 7.04
C PHE A 51 36.56 -2.02 7.30
N MET A 52 37.63 -2.49 7.94
CA MET A 52 37.70 -3.86 8.41
C MET A 52 37.08 -4.00 9.77
N SER A 53 36.42 -5.13 9.99
CA SER A 53 35.83 -5.50 11.29
C SER A 53 36.17 -6.94 11.65
N THR A 54 36.09 -7.27 12.93
CA THR A 54 36.00 -8.65 13.40
C THR A 54 34.67 -9.28 12.91
N GLU A 55 34.54 -10.60 13.03
CA GLU A 55 33.30 -11.31 12.60
C GLU A 55 32.04 -10.75 13.29
N ASP A 56 32.15 -10.34 14.55
CA ASP A 56 31.07 -9.73 15.33
C ASP A 56 30.95 -8.20 15.16
N GLY A 57 31.58 -7.64 14.12
CA GLY A 57 31.36 -6.28 13.67
C GLY A 57 32.20 -5.20 14.32
N VAL A 58 33.12 -5.52 15.20
CA VAL A 58 33.97 -4.49 15.84
C VAL A 58 35.01 -3.97 14.85
N PRO A 59 35.08 -2.65 14.59
CA PRO A 59 36.06 -2.08 13.66
C PRO A 59 37.48 -2.36 14.08
N ILE A 60 38.32 -2.69 13.11
CA ILE A 60 39.77 -2.95 13.28
C ILE A 60 40.59 -2.22 12.22
N ALA A 61 41.82 -1.89 12.57
CA ALA A 61 42.80 -1.32 11.65
C ALA A 61 44.16 -1.97 11.87
N MET A 62 44.99 -2.01 10.84
CA MET A 62 46.31 -2.56 10.91
C MET A 62 47.30 -1.53 11.50
N ASN A 63 48.10 -1.92 12.48
CA ASN A 63 49.15 -1.07 13.05
C ASN A 63 50.50 -1.19 12.24
N ALA A 64 51.51 -0.42 12.64
CA ALA A 64 52.82 -0.47 12.00
C ALA A 64 53.53 -1.84 12.05
N ASP A 65 53.18 -2.66 13.07
CA ASP A 65 53.71 -4.02 13.24
C ASP A 65 52.90 -5.08 12.47
N LYS A 66 52.01 -4.66 11.60
CA LYS A 66 51.10 -5.51 10.81
C LYS A 66 50.12 -6.35 11.65
N ALA A 67 49.80 -5.92 12.86
CA ALA A 67 48.78 -6.51 13.68
C ALA A 67 47.48 -5.77 13.49
N TYR A 68 46.36 -6.51 13.36
CA TYR A 68 45.01 -5.93 13.44
C TYR A 68 44.67 -5.61 14.87
N CYS A 69 44.42 -4.34 15.14
CA CYS A 69 44.00 -3.81 16.44
C CYS A 69 42.61 -3.20 16.35
N TYR A 70 41.88 -3.08 17.45
CA TYR A 70 40.62 -2.36 17.46
C TYR A 70 40.86 -0.92 17.00
N ALA A 71 39.97 -0.43 16.10
CA ALA A 71 40.11 0.87 15.46
C ALA A 71 39.38 1.98 16.24
N TYR A 72 39.86 3.21 16.10
CA TYR A 72 39.18 4.42 16.55
C TYR A 72 39.23 5.48 15.44
N MET A 73 38.22 6.35 15.44
CA MET A 73 38.16 7.48 14.51
C MET A 73 38.99 8.64 15.06
N ALA A 74 40.04 9.03 14.38
CA ALA A 74 40.82 10.20 14.71
C ALA A 74 40.10 11.49 14.35
N ASP A 75 40.55 12.64 14.87
CA ASP A 75 39.90 13.95 14.67
C ASP A 75 39.95 14.42 13.20
N ASP A 76 40.89 13.88 12.41
CA ASP A 76 41.00 14.11 10.97
C ASP A 76 40.09 13.21 10.12
N GLY A 77 39.26 12.36 10.76
CA GLY A 77 38.33 11.46 10.06
C GLY A 77 38.95 10.17 9.52
N VAL A 78 40.20 9.87 9.92
CA VAL A 78 40.90 8.65 9.50
C VAL A 78 40.82 7.58 10.60
N LEU A 79 40.47 6.35 10.21
CA LEU A 79 40.50 5.20 11.12
C LEU A 79 41.93 4.81 11.47
N ARG A 80 42.24 4.73 12.75
CA ARG A 80 43.55 4.34 13.25
C ARG A 80 43.50 3.17 14.22
N ALA A 81 44.54 2.36 14.22
CA ALA A 81 44.72 1.24 15.11
C ALA A 81 44.97 1.72 16.54
N SER A 82 44.21 1.17 17.51
CA SER A 82 44.56 1.33 18.94
C SER A 82 45.74 0.45 19.33
N ALA A 83 46.18 0.53 20.57
CA ALA A 83 47.22 -0.36 21.09
C ALA A 83 46.72 -1.80 21.42
N GLN A 84 45.41 -2.05 21.35
CA GLN A 84 44.81 -3.34 21.72
C GLN A 84 44.64 -4.22 20.48
N VAL A 85 45.41 -5.32 20.40
CA VAL A 85 45.27 -6.34 19.36
C VAL A 85 43.88 -6.97 19.42
N ALA A 86 43.28 -7.16 18.24
CA ALA A 86 41.91 -7.67 18.09
C ALA A 86 41.93 -9.21 17.96
N HIS A 87 40.93 -9.86 18.58
CA HIS A 87 40.70 -11.29 18.47
C HIS A 87 39.21 -11.57 18.20
N ASP A 88 38.92 -12.78 17.68
CA ASP A 88 37.57 -13.28 17.55
C ASP A 88 36.86 -13.36 18.90
N ALA A 89 35.51 -13.16 18.91
CA ALA A 89 34.72 -12.95 20.14
C ALA A 89 34.95 -13.99 21.23
N GLU A 90 35.07 -15.27 20.84
CA GLU A 90 35.28 -16.38 21.77
C GLU A 90 36.73 -16.42 22.37
N ARG A 91 37.69 -15.76 21.72
CA ARG A 91 39.08 -15.76 22.14
C ARG A 91 39.51 -14.51 22.91
N ARG A 92 38.57 -13.56 23.11
CA ARG A 92 38.83 -12.31 23.81
C ARG A 92 39.10 -12.51 25.28
N SER A 93 40.21 -11.99 25.76
CA SER A 93 40.55 -11.93 27.18
C SER A 93 39.62 -11.01 27.95
N LEU A 94 39.55 -11.14 29.28
CA LEU A 94 38.80 -10.22 30.14
C LEU A 94 39.22 -8.76 29.97
N LYS A 95 40.51 -8.51 29.74
CA LYS A 95 41.07 -7.16 29.47
C LYS A 95 40.50 -6.59 28.18
N GLU A 96 40.43 -7.40 27.11
CA GLU A 96 39.86 -7.02 25.83
C GLU A 96 38.36 -6.73 25.96
N LYS A 97 37.60 -7.58 26.63
CA LYS A 97 36.16 -7.37 26.88
C LYS A 97 35.90 -6.08 27.64
N ALA A 98 36.76 -5.76 28.64
CA ALA A 98 36.69 -4.50 29.36
C ALA A 98 37.04 -3.29 28.47
N PHE A 99 38.06 -3.42 27.60
CA PHE A 99 38.40 -2.41 26.62
C PHE A 99 37.23 -2.12 25.69
N LEU A 100 36.60 -3.16 25.15
CA LEU A 100 35.45 -3.03 24.22
C LEU A 100 34.22 -2.46 24.91
N ALA A 101 33.98 -2.76 26.17
CA ALA A 101 32.86 -2.15 26.92
C ALA A 101 33.00 -0.61 27.02
N GLY A 102 34.25 -0.11 27.09
CA GLY A 102 34.53 1.33 27.02
C GLY A 102 34.61 1.89 25.58
N HIS A 103 34.60 1.03 24.56
CA HIS A 103 34.78 1.40 23.16
C HIS A 103 33.49 1.50 22.36
N LYS A 104 32.35 1.24 23.00
CA LYS A 104 31.02 1.23 22.35
C LYS A 104 30.69 2.57 21.69
N THR A 105 31.02 3.68 22.35
CA THR A 105 30.86 5.04 21.82
C THR A 105 31.71 5.31 20.57
N GLU A 106 32.82 4.61 20.39
CA GLU A 106 33.65 4.79 19.21
C GLU A 106 33.07 4.06 18.00
N VAL A 107 32.47 2.89 18.19
CA VAL A 107 31.72 2.19 17.12
C VAL A 107 30.56 3.06 16.62
N GLU A 108 29.81 3.68 17.53
CA GLU A 108 28.72 4.62 17.21
C GLU A 108 29.25 5.89 16.51
N ARG A 109 30.46 6.36 16.89
CA ARG A 109 31.09 7.52 16.26
C ARG A 109 31.55 7.22 14.82
N ILE A 110 32.05 6.02 14.56
CA ILE A 110 32.44 5.55 13.22
C ILE A 110 31.21 5.48 12.31
N ALA A 111 30.12 4.88 12.76
CA ALA A 111 28.86 4.83 12.03
C ALA A 111 28.30 6.25 11.74
N GLY A 112 28.30 7.13 12.74
CA GLY A 112 27.87 8.53 12.57
C GLY A 112 28.77 9.36 11.65
N PHE A 113 30.03 8.99 11.48
CA PHE A 113 30.95 9.65 10.54
C PHE A 113 30.63 9.20 9.10
N ALA A 114 30.40 7.91 8.87
CA ALA A 114 30.00 7.37 7.58
C ALA A 114 28.72 8.05 7.07
N SER A 115 27.68 8.12 7.89
CA SER A 115 26.43 8.83 7.56
C SER A 115 26.64 10.30 7.20
N LYS A 116 27.47 11.03 7.96
CA LYS A 116 27.78 12.43 7.66
C LYS A 116 28.57 12.59 6.36
N LEU A 117 29.43 11.65 6.03
CA LEU A 117 30.20 11.66 4.80
C LEU A 117 29.29 11.39 3.60
N ALA A 118 28.41 10.41 3.70
CA ALA A 118 27.37 10.10 2.71
C ALA A 118 26.44 11.31 2.48
N ALA A 119 25.86 11.89 3.54
CA ALA A 119 24.98 13.05 3.46
C ALA A 119 25.63 14.27 2.81
N LYS A 120 26.91 14.50 3.08
CA LYS A 120 27.65 15.63 2.49
C LYS A 120 27.82 15.49 0.98
N ARG A 121 27.85 14.25 0.49
CA ARG A 121 28.09 13.90 -0.93
C ARG A 121 26.79 13.91 -1.77
N ASN A 122 25.60 13.69 -1.19
CA ASN A 122 24.32 13.47 -1.89
C ASN A 122 23.61 14.72 -2.45
N LYS A 123 24.00 15.91 -2.10
CA LYS A 123 23.22 17.15 -2.38
C LYS A 123 23.01 17.50 -3.87
N ALA A 124 23.83 17.02 -4.79
CA ALA A 124 23.73 17.37 -6.22
C ALA A 124 22.80 16.45 -7.04
N ARG A 125 22.49 15.26 -6.52
CA ARG A 125 21.63 14.26 -7.15
C ARG A 125 20.14 14.50 -6.91
N LEU A 126 19.82 15.23 -5.86
CA LEU A 126 18.48 15.50 -5.32
C LEU A 126 17.48 16.06 -6.31
N GLN A 127 17.92 16.82 -7.30
CA GLN A 127 16.98 17.50 -8.20
C GLN A 127 16.31 16.57 -9.22
N ARG A 128 16.97 15.50 -9.65
CA ARG A 128 16.40 14.48 -10.56
C ARG A 128 15.44 13.54 -9.81
N PHE A 129 15.80 13.12 -8.62
CA PHE A 129 14.96 12.26 -7.78
C PHE A 129 13.70 12.94 -7.29
N ALA A 130 13.80 14.20 -6.87
CA ALA A 130 12.65 14.95 -6.42
C ALA A 130 11.53 15.03 -7.48
N LYS A 131 11.90 15.08 -8.77
CA LYS A 131 10.92 15.00 -9.88
C LYS A 131 10.25 13.62 -9.96
N ARG A 132 10.99 12.52 -9.82
CA ARG A 132 10.47 11.14 -9.88
C ARG A 132 9.66 10.76 -8.65
N GLN A 133 10.11 11.15 -7.47
CA GLN A 133 9.47 10.78 -6.19
C GLN A 133 8.36 11.73 -5.76
N ASN A 134 8.26 12.94 -6.27
CA ASN A 134 7.07 13.79 -6.08
C ASN A 134 5.78 13.12 -6.58
N VAL A 135 5.87 12.14 -7.46
CA VAL A 135 4.73 11.28 -7.82
C VAL A 135 4.30 10.37 -6.64
N MET A 136 5.23 9.99 -5.76
CA MET A 136 4.93 9.16 -4.59
C MET A 136 4.70 9.95 -3.29
N ALA A 137 5.32 11.13 -3.16
CA ALA A 137 5.13 12.00 -1.99
C ALA A 137 3.75 12.70 -1.95
N VAL A 138 2.99 12.67 -3.04
CA VAL A 138 1.62 13.21 -3.14
C VAL A 138 0.55 12.15 -2.82
N ALA A 139 0.91 11.03 -2.20
CA ALA A 139 -0.05 10.11 -1.61
C ALA A 139 -0.62 10.63 -0.26
N GLU A 140 -1.04 11.89 -0.22
CA GLU A 140 -2.17 12.31 0.60
C GLU A 140 -3.47 11.96 -0.13
N PRO A 141 -4.59 11.71 0.57
CA PRO A 141 -5.66 10.79 0.19
C PRO A 141 -6.45 11.20 -1.05
N ALA A 142 -5.82 11.08 -2.21
CA ALA A 142 -6.50 11.07 -3.50
C ALA A 142 -6.35 9.68 -4.14
N LEU A 143 -6.80 8.66 -3.44
CA LEU A 143 -6.94 7.27 -3.91
C LEU A 143 -7.73 7.15 -5.23
N THR A 144 -8.35 8.22 -5.70
CA THR A 144 -9.10 8.31 -6.95
C THR A 144 -8.37 9.02 -8.09
N ARG A 145 -7.15 9.54 -7.90
CA ARG A 145 -6.44 10.29 -8.96
C ARG A 145 -5.25 9.58 -9.60
N MET A 146 -4.80 8.43 -9.08
CA MET A 146 -3.64 7.73 -9.67
C MET A 146 -3.98 6.90 -10.94
N ALA A 147 -5.23 6.68 -11.27
CA ALA A 147 -5.61 6.07 -12.54
C ALA A 147 -5.45 6.99 -13.77
N GLY A 148 -5.01 8.24 -13.58
CA GLY A 148 -4.87 9.23 -14.65
C GLY A 148 -3.50 9.89 -14.76
N ALA A 149 -2.53 9.57 -13.90
CA ALA A 149 -1.21 10.19 -13.90
C ALA A 149 -0.17 9.44 -14.75
N THR A 150 -0.58 8.85 -15.86
CA THR A 150 0.32 8.42 -16.94
C THR A 150 0.61 9.55 -17.92
N GLY A 151 0.34 10.80 -17.55
CA GLY A 151 0.63 12.00 -18.30
C GLY A 151 2.05 12.47 -18.01
N GLY A 152 2.98 12.10 -18.87
CA GLY A 152 4.22 12.74 -19.22
C GLY A 152 4.93 13.60 -18.16
N ASP A 153 5.85 13.03 -17.41
CA ASP A 153 7.10 13.58 -16.87
C ASP A 153 7.84 12.46 -16.11
N GLY A 154 7.38 11.22 -16.23
CA GLY A 154 8.09 10.04 -15.76
C GLY A 154 9.27 9.78 -16.69
N ILE A 155 10.47 9.65 -16.16
CA ILE A 155 11.61 9.18 -16.93
C ILE A 155 11.18 7.86 -17.57
N GLY A 156 11.42 7.74 -18.87
CA GLY A 156 10.95 6.64 -19.67
C GLY A 156 11.55 5.29 -19.31
N VAL A 157 11.19 4.76 -18.16
CA VAL A 157 11.51 3.39 -17.72
C VAL A 157 10.57 2.35 -18.33
N THR A 158 9.92 2.70 -19.42
CA THR A 158 9.06 1.82 -20.22
C THR A 158 9.40 1.94 -21.71
N GLY A 159 8.91 0.96 -22.49
CA GLY A 159 9.16 0.90 -23.93
C GLY A 159 10.58 0.44 -24.27
N LYS A 160 10.94 0.62 -25.54
CA LYS A 160 12.28 0.29 -26.04
C LYS A 160 13.24 1.41 -25.72
N ARG A 161 14.32 1.07 -25.03
CA ARG A 161 15.40 2.00 -24.68
C ARG A 161 16.74 1.40 -24.98
N LYS A 162 17.76 2.26 -25.13
CA LYS A 162 19.13 1.86 -25.36
C LYS A 162 20.02 2.28 -24.18
N GLY A 163 20.83 1.36 -23.67
CA GLY A 163 21.92 1.65 -22.73
C GLY A 163 23.26 1.65 -23.46
N LEU A 164 24.22 2.43 -22.96
CA LEU A 164 25.58 2.44 -23.49
C LEU A 164 26.53 1.74 -22.51
N VAL A 165 27.25 0.74 -22.99
CA VAL A 165 28.30 0.05 -22.24
C VAL A 165 29.66 0.27 -22.91
N ILE A 166 30.65 0.79 -22.18
CA ILE A 166 32.01 1.03 -22.65
C ILE A 166 32.96 0.07 -21.94
N LEU A 167 33.65 -0.75 -22.70
CA LEU A 167 34.69 -1.63 -22.19
C LEU A 167 36.00 -0.85 -22.09
N VAL A 168 36.69 -0.93 -20.93
CA VAL A 168 37.88 -0.12 -20.64
C VAL A 168 39.06 -1.01 -20.25
N ASP A 169 40.16 -0.81 -20.94
CA ASP A 169 41.49 -1.30 -20.61
C ASP A 169 42.35 -0.18 -20.00
N PHE A 170 43.18 -0.53 -19.03
CA PHE A 170 44.23 0.35 -18.51
C PHE A 170 45.57 0.15 -19.26
N GLN A 171 46.58 0.95 -18.97
CA GLN A 171 47.90 0.74 -19.57
C GLN A 171 48.50 -0.58 -19.12
N ASP A 172 48.35 -0.92 -17.84
CA ASP A 172 48.96 -2.06 -17.14
C ASP A 172 48.01 -3.26 -16.97
N VAL A 173 46.69 -3.09 -17.10
CA VAL A 173 45.68 -4.14 -16.97
C VAL A 173 44.77 -4.18 -18.20
N LYS A 174 44.72 -5.36 -18.84
CA LYS A 174 43.89 -5.60 -20.03
C LYS A 174 42.82 -6.62 -19.76
N MET A 175 41.66 -6.49 -20.39
CA MET A 175 40.64 -7.53 -20.43
C MET A 175 41.19 -8.84 -20.93
N GLN A 176 40.73 -9.94 -20.40
CA GLN A 176 41.14 -11.26 -20.87
C GLN A 176 40.57 -11.49 -22.28
N SER A 177 41.39 -12.14 -23.11
CA SER A 177 40.98 -12.39 -24.52
C SER A 177 39.70 -13.23 -24.69
N ALA A 178 39.32 -13.97 -23.67
CA ALA A 178 38.05 -14.72 -23.63
C ALA A 178 36.83 -13.87 -23.23
N HIS A 179 37.06 -12.60 -22.85
CA HIS A 179 36.06 -11.64 -22.45
C HIS A 179 36.03 -10.48 -23.44
N ASP A 180 35.91 -10.83 -24.72
CA ASP A 180 35.88 -9.87 -25.82
C ASP A 180 34.55 -9.10 -25.90
N ASN A 181 34.49 -8.16 -26.84
CA ASN A 181 33.28 -7.36 -27.05
C ASN A 181 32.02 -8.21 -27.36
N ALA A 182 32.19 -9.32 -28.10
CA ALA A 182 31.06 -10.19 -28.45
C ALA A 182 30.50 -10.91 -27.22
N GLU A 183 31.39 -11.37 -26.31
CA GLU A 183 30.98 -11.98 -25.05
C GLU A 183 30.24 -10.98 -24.13
N TRP A 184 30.73 -9.75 -24.03
CA TRP A 184 30.09 -8.69 -23.28
C TRP A 184 28.75 -8.28 -23.91
N ASN A 185 28.65 -8.27 -25.25
CA ASN A 185 27.37 -8.05 -25.91
C ASN A 185 26.36 -9.18 -25.59
N ASP A 186 26.77 -10.43 -25.55
CA ASP A 186 25.95 -11.56 -25.12
C ASP A 186 25.54 -11.40 -23.65
N PHE A 187 26.45 -11.01 -22.76
CA PHE A 187 26.20 -10.77 -21.35
C PHE A 187 25.11 -9.71 -21.12
N PHE A 188 25.11 -8.64 -21.90
CA PHE A 188 24.12 -7.58 -21.75
C PHE A 188 22.80 -7.84 -22.47
N ASN A 189 22.81 -8.50 -23.64
CA ASN A 189 21.67 -8.51 -24.54
C ASN A 189 21.09 -9.89 -24.85
N LYS A 190 21.84 -10.98 -24.71
CA LYS A 190 21.42 -12.29 -25.21
C LYS A 190 20.33 -12.90 -24.35
N VAL A 191 19.18 -13.12 -24.97
CA VAL A 191 18.06 -13.81 -24.31
C VAL A 191 18.49 -15.21 -23.87
N GLY A 192 18.27 -15.51 -22.59
CA GLY A 192 18.65 -16.78 -21.98
C GLY A 192 20.17 -16.97 -21.80
N TYR A 193 20.92 -15.89 -21.66
CA TYR A 193 22.35 -15.96 -21.34
C TYR A 193 22.61 -16.75 -20.05
N ASN A 194 23.41 -17.82 -20.12
CA ASN A 194 23.58 -18.74 -19.00
C ASN A 194 25.06 -19.12 -18.72
N ARG A 195 26.01 -18.44 -19.32
CA ARG A 195 27.44 -18.70 -19.08
C ARG A 195 27.73 -18.52 -17.59
N LEU A 196 28.55 -19.44 -17.02
CA LEU A 196 28.90 -19.48 -15.61
C LEU A 196 27.72 -19.60 -14.64
N GLY A 197 26.53 -19.94 -15.11
CA GLY A 197 25.32 -20.08 -14.30
C GLY A 197 24.48 -18.82 -14.18
N ASN A 198 24.74 -17.78 -15.01
CA ASN A 198 23.86 -16.63 -15.10
C ASN A 198 22.41 -17.06 -15.38
N SER A 199 21.46 -16.35 -14.79
CA SER A 199 20.02 -16.65 -14.93
C SER A 199 19.37 -15.98 -16.13
N GLY A 200 20.14 -15.27 -16.90
CA GLY A 200 19.79 -14.45 -18.06
C GLY A 200 20.83 -13.39 -18.28
N SER A 201 20.65 -12.54 -19.28
CA SER A 201 21.42 -11.32 -19.52
C SER A 201 20.91 -10.16 -18.65
N VAL A 202 21.61 -9.03 -18.70
CA VAL A 202 21.12 -7.79 -18.05
C VAL A 202 19.81 -7.33 -18.70
N HIS A 203 19.65 -7.47 -20.03
CA HIS A 203 18.38 -7.26 -20.72
C HIS A 203 17.27 -8.17 -20.16
N ASP A 204 17.54 -9.49 -20.05
CA ASP A 204 16.55 -10.44 -19.50
C ASP A 204 16.11 -10.05 -18.10
N TYR A 205 17.04 -9.56 -17.28
CA TYR A 205 16.73 -9.11 -15.93
C TYR A 205 15.70 -7.98 -15.94
N PHE A 206 16.00 -6.84 -16.59
CA PHE A 206 15.09 -5.69 -16.60
C PHE A 206 13.78 -5.96 -17.34
N TYR A 207 13.83 -6.75 -18.44
CA TYR A 207 12.65 -7.18 -19.14
C TYR A 207 11.72 -8.02 -18.26
N SER A 208 12.29 -8.96 -17.51
CA SER A 208 11.54 -9.79 -16.55
C SER A 208 10.99 -8.96 -15.39
N GLN A 209 11.80 -8.05 -14.79
CA GLN A 209 11.35 -7.26 -13.63
C GLN A 209 10.22 -6.31 -13.99
N SER A 210 10.17 -5.84 -15.23
CA SER A 210 9.14 -4.94 -15.75
C SER A 210 7.93 -5.65 -16.36
N TYR A 211 7.84 -6.96 -16.30
CA TYR A 211 6.82 -7.74 -17.01
C TYR A 211 6.79 -7.43 -18.52
N GLY A 212 7.97 -7.23 -19.12
CA GLY A 212 8.12 -6.92 -20.52
C GLY A 212 7.83 -5.47 -20.92
N GLN A 213 7.57 -4.58 -19.96
CA GLN A 213 7.26 -3.18 -20.23
C GLN A 213 8.50 -2.34 -20.52
N PHE A 214 9.68 -2.74 -20.04
CA PHE A 214 10.96 -2.07 -20.24
C PHE A 214 11.90 -2.96 -21.05
N ASP A 215 11.99 -2.71 -22.37
CA ASP A 215 12.80 -3.44 -23.32
C ASP A 215 14.11 -2.66 -23.53
N LEU A 216 15.09 -2.93 -22.64
CA LEU A 216 16.38 -2.23 -22.59
C LEU A 216 17.44 -3.05 -23.33
N SER A 217 17.85 -2.59 -24.50
CA SER A 217 19.01 -3.14 -25.23
C SER A 217 20.27 -2.30 -25.00
N PHE A 218 21.44 -2.91 -25.15
CA PHE A 218 22.72 -2.25 -24.88
C PHE A 218 23.61 -2.21 -26.12
N ASP A 219 24.14 -1.03 -26.44
CA ASP A 219 25.23 -0.90 -27.35
C ASP A 219 26.57 -1.08 -26.59
N VAL A 220 27.30 -2.17 -26.84
CA VAL A 220 28.58 -2.49 -26.19
C VAL A 220 29.74 -2.11 -27.09
N VAL A 221 30.58 -1.18 -26.64
CA VAL A 221 31.67 -0.63 -27.41
C VAL A 221 33.02 -0.79 -26.70
N GLY A 222 34.12 -0.86 -27.45
CA GLY A 222 35.46 -1.05 -26.90
C GLY A 222 35.94 -2.50 -27.04
N PRO A 223 36.98 -2.92 -26.28
CA PRO A 223 37.68 -2.13 -25.27
C PRO A 223 38.45 -0.94 -25.84
N VAL A 224 38.41 0.17 -25.07
CA VAL A 224 39.29 1.33 -25.30
C VAL A 224 40.31 1.39 -24.19
N THR A 225 41.54 1.83 -24.52
CA THR A 225 42.62 1.91 -23.53
C THR A 225 42.76 3.34 -23.01
N VAL A 226 42.50 3.56 -21.74
CA VAL A 226 42.70 4.86 -21.09
C VAL A 226 44.18 5.15 -20.83
N SER A 227 44.52 6.42 -20.59
CA SER A 227 45.89 6.91 -20.63
C SER A 227 46.76 6.54 -19.44
N LYS A 228 46.17 6.13 -18.31
CA LYS A 228 46.89 5.83 -17.06
C LYS A 228 46.80 4.36 -16.70
N ASN A 229 47.55 3.96 -15.66
CA ASN A 229 47.44 2.64 -15.01
C ASN A 229 46.20 2.55 -14.15
N MET A 230 45.76 1.33 -13.84
CA MET A 230 44.58 1.10 -12.99
C MET A 230 44.73 1.83 -11.63
N ALA A 231 45.86 1.72 -10.98
CA ALA A 231 46.10 2.33 -9.68
C ALA A 231 46.08 3.86 -9.67
N ASP A 232 46.17 4.51 -10.82
CA ASP A 232 46.09 5.98 -10.93
C ASP A 232 44.64 6.46 -10.94
N TYR A 233 43.67 5.56 -11.26
CA TYR A 233 42.24 5.81 -11.17
C TYR A 233 41.64 5.24 -9.88
N GLY A 234 41.96 3.99 -9.53
CA GLY A 234 41.36 3.24 -8.44
C GLY A 234 42.20 3.14 -7.18
N GLY A 235 43.49 3.56 -7.20
CA GLY A 235 44.30 3.51 -5.97
C GLY A 235 43.74 4.46 -4.91
N ASN A 236 43.58 3.98 -3.67
CA ASN A 236 43.00 4.74 -2.61
C ASN A 236 43.76 6.03 -2.24
N ASP A 237 43.03 7.11 -1.99
CA ASP A 237 43.55 8.34 -1.39
C ASP A 237 43.75 8.19 0.13
N ASP A 238 44.14 9.27 0.79
CA ASP A 238 44.37 9.28 2.25
C ASP A 238 43.09 9.04 3.07
N SER A 239 41.94 9.12 2.44
CA SER A 239 40.59 8.86 3.04
C SER A 239 40.09 7.44 2.74
N GLY A 240 40.81 6.67 1.93
CA GLY A 240 40.44 5.32 1.51
C GLY A 240 39.50 5.28 0.31
N ASN A 241 39.33 6.39 -0.44
CA ASN A 241 38.49 6.43 -1.64
C ASN A 241 39.33 6.33 -2.90
N ASP A 242 38.76 5.81 -3.99
CA ASP A 242 39.35 5.80 -5.31
C ASP A 242 39.76 7.21 -5.76
N LYS A 243 40.98 7.34 -6.32
CA LYS A 243 41.56 8.63 -6.69
C LYS A 243 40.81 9.35 -7.78
N ASP A 244 40.46 8.65 -8.87
CA ASP A 244 39.95 9.34 -10.08
C ASP A 244 39.11 8.40 -11.00
N PRO A 245 38.14 7.61 -10.49
CA PRO A 245 37.33 6.73 -11.33
C PRO A 245 36.49 7.50 -12.34
N GLY A 246 36.02 8.72 -11.96
CA GLY A 246 35.30 9.61 -12.89
C GLY A 246 36.18 10.07 -14.07
N GLY A 247 37.47 10.23 -13.85
CA GLY A 247 38.45 10.52 -14.93
C GLY A 247 38.57 9.39 -15.94
N MET A 248 38.55 8.15 -15.47
CA MET A 248 38.47 6.96 -16.35
C MET A 248 37.26 7.01 -17.25
N VAL A 249 36.06 7.25 -16.68
CA VAL A 249 34.80 7.33 -17.45
C VAL A 249 34.77 8.51 -18.41
N TYR A 250 35.25 9.67 -17.96
CA TYR A 250 35.38 10.88 -18.81
C TYR A 250 36.27 10.59 -20.05
N GLU A 251 37.41 9.92 -19.86
CA GLU A 251 38.30 9.58 -20.94
C GLU A 251 37.68 8.49 -21.85
N ALA A 252 37.06 7.46 -21.29
CA ALA A 252 36.41 6.39 -22.02
C ALA A 252 35.29 6.93 -22.96
N CYS A 253 34.46 7.82 -22.48
CA CYS A 253 33.41 8.47 -23.31
C CYS A 253 34.00 9.24 -24.49
N ARG A 254 35.13 9.94 -24.30
CA ARG A 254 35.82 10.67 -25.37
C ARG A 254 36.47 9.75 -26.40
N LEU A 255 36.98 8.62 -25.96
CA LEU A 255 37.63 7.62 -26.84
C LEU A 255 36.60 6.88 -27.72
N VAL A 256 35.33 6.87 -27.38
CA VAL A 256 34.27 6.26 -28.19
C VAL A 256 33.38 7.29 -28.91
N ALA A 257 33.68 8.56 -28.80
CA ALA A 257 32.83 9.65 -29.30
C ALA A 257 32.60 9.63 -30.81
N ASP A 258 33.48 9.01 -31.58
CA ASP A 258 33.34 8.79 -33.03
C ASP A 258 32.59 7.51 -33.40
N LYS A 259 32.31 6.65 -32.43
CA LYS A 259 31.65 5.34 -32.64
C LYS A 259 30.19 5.30 -32.21
N VAL A 260 29.78 6.21 -31.33
CA VAL A 260 28.42 6.24 -30.76
C VAL A 260 27.84 7.65 -30.84
N ASN A 261 26.52 7.73 -31.01
CA ASN A 261 25.79 8.98 -30.85
C ASN A 261 25.18 9.04 -29.47
N PHE A 262 25.72 9.84 -28.56
CA PHE A 262 25.28 9.90 -27.17
C PHE A 262 23.82 10.39 -27.02
N ALA A 263 23.26 11.10 -28.02
CA ALA A 263 21.86 11.50 -27.99
C ALA A 263 20.87 10.31 -28.10
N ASP A 264 21.33 9.13 -28.51
CA ASP A 264 20.48 7.93 -28.55
C ASP A 264 20.18 7.35 -27.14
N TYR A 265 20.91 7.80 -26.12
CA TYR A 265 20.82 7.37 -24.70
C TYR A 265 20.21 8.45 -23.80
N ASP A 266 19.66 9.50 -24.36
CA ASP A 266 18.82 10.51 -23.69
C ASP A 266 17.35 10.07 -23.85
N TRP A 267 16.80 9.37 -22.85
CA TRP A 267 15.53 8.67 -22.95
C TRP A 267 14.32 9.59 -22.84
N ASP A 268 14.46 10.70 -22.11
CA ASP A 268 13.38 11.64 -21.85
C ASP A 268 13.51 12.98 -22.64
N GLY A 269 14.63 13.15 -23.37
CA GLY A 269 14.87 14.30 -24.20
C GLY A 269 15.26 15.56 -23.42
N ASP A 270 15.76 15.42 -22.20
CA ASP A 270 16.13 16.57 -21.34
C ASP A 270 17.51 17.17 -21.68
N GLY A 271 18.22 16.55 -22.63
CA GLY A 271 19.58 16.97 -23.08
C GLY A 271 20.69 16.38 -22.22
N GLU A 272 20.43 15.40 -21.38
CA GLU A 272 21.42 14.66 -20.59
C GLU A 272 21.25 13.16 -20.83
N VAL A 273 22.36 12.45 -21.05
CA VAL A 273 22.36 10.98 -21.18
C VAL A 273 21.88 10.38 -19.86
N ASP A 274 20.89 9.47 -19.92
CA ASP A 274 20.34 8.83 -18.72
C ASP A 274 21.38 8.01 -17.98
N GLN A 275 22.26 7.28 -18.72
CA GLN A 275 23.37 6.55 -18.13
C GLN A 275 24.41 6.15 -19.14
N VAL A 276 25.69 6.17 -18.71
CA VAL A 276 26.81 5.43 -19.31
C VAL A 276 27.24 4.35 -18.35
N PHE A 277 27.42 3.12 -18.82
CA PHE A 277 27.95 2.02 -18.02
C PHE A 277 29.34 1.64 -18.47
N VAL A 278 30.26 1.41 -17.53
CA VAL A 278 31.64 1.06 -17.83
C VAL A 278 31.99 -0.31 -17.23
N ILE A 279 32.54 -1.19 -18.06
CA ILE A 279 33.20 -2.41 -17.61
C ILE A 279 34.69 -2.18 -17.71
N TYR A 280 35.38 -2.18 -16.58
CA TYR A 280 36.85 -2.00 -16.55
C TYR A 280 37.56 -3.34 -16.37
N ALA A 281 38.72 -3.49 -17.00
CA ALA A 281 39.55 -4.70 -16.99
C ALA A 281 40.03 -5.06 -15.57
N GLY A 282 40.09 -6.35 -15.28
CA GLY A 282 40.60 -6.88 -14.02
C GLY A 282 39.56 -7.00 -12.90
N TYR A 283 40.02 -6.91 -11.66
CA TYR A 283 39.21 -7.09 -10.45
C TYR A 283 38.72 -5.76 -9.92
N GLY A 284 37.56 -5.82 -9.24
CA GLY A 284 37.03 -4.71 -8.47
C GLY A 284 37.41 -4.80 -6.98
N GLU A 285 37.65 -3.66 -6.34
CA GLU A 285 38.05 -3.56 -4.95
C GLU A 285 37.05 -4.20 -3.99
N ALA A 286 35.72 -4.02 -4.21
CA ALA A 286 34.64 -4.55 -3.36
C ALA A 286 34.73 -6.07 -3.12
N SER A 287 35.39 -6.83 -4.01
CA SER A 287 35.57 -8.28 -3.87
C SER A 287 36.60 -8.65 -2.78
N ARG A 288 37.69 -7.91 -2.66
CA ARG A 288 38.77 -8.13 -1.68
C ARG A 288 39.52 -6.84 -1.37
N PRO A 289 38.95 -5.85 -0.70
CA PRO A 289 39.59 -4.54 -0.51
C PRO A 289 40.97 -4.59 0.13
N THR A 290 41.21 -5.57 0.99
CA THR A 290 42.56 -5.77 1.62
C THR A 290 43.65 -6.22 0.68
N LEU A 291 43.29 -6.85 -0.43
CA LEU A 291 44.25 -7.39 -1.40
C LEU A 291 44.27 -6.57 -2.68
N LEU A 292 43.25 -5.76 -2.91
CA LEU A 292 43.03 -5.01 -4.15
C LEU A 292 42.89 -3.49 -3.92
N PRO A 293 43.67 -2.85 -3.00
CA PRO A 293 43.48 -1.43 -2.66
C PRO A 293 43.89 -0.47 -3.78
N ASN A 294 44.31 -0.99 -4.93
CA ASN A 294 44.71 -0.23 -6.09
C ASN A 294 43.79 -0.46 -7.30
N THR A 295 42.64 -1.05 -7.05
CA THR A 295 41.60 -1.28 -8.09
C THR A 295 40.41 -0.40 -7.79
N ILE A 296 39.49 -0.28 -8.75
CA ILE A 296 38.32 0.57 -8.63
C ILE A 296 37.21 -0.20 -7.90
N TRP A 297 36.53 0.46 -6.96
CA TRP A 297 35.27 -0.04 -6.38
C TRP A 297 34.13 0.09 -7.39
N PRO A 298 33.35 -0.96 -7.69
CA PRO A 298 32.15 -0.84 -8.52
C PRO A 298 31.16 0.16 -7.91
N HIS A 299 30.66 1.10 -8.72
CA HIS A 299 29.76 2.16 -8.22
C HIS A 299 28.99 2.85 -9.34
N GLU A 300 27.91 3.54 -8.95
CA GLU A 300 27.25 4.56 -9.76
C GLU A 300 27.63 5.95 -9.27
N TRP A 301 27.89 6.91 -10.22
CA TRP A 301 28.31 8.27 -9.89
C TRP A 301 27.97 9.30 -10.94
N THR A 302 28.38 10.56 -10.69
CA THR A 302 28.26 11.62 -11.70
C THR A 302 29.60 12.26 -12.05
N LEU A 303 29.84 12.51 -13.34
CA LEU A 303 31.04 13.20 -13.80
C LEU A 303 31.22 14.59 -13.18
N LYS A 304 30.11 15.33 -13.02
CA LYS A 304 30.16 16.66 -12.37
C LYS A 304 30.69 16.58 -10.95
N ALA A 305 30.34 15.55 -10.24
CA ALA A 305 30.78 15.32 -8.88
C ALA A 305 32.25 14.93 -8.79
N ALA A 306 32.71 14.17 -9.75
CA ALA A 306 34.11 13.82 -9.92
C ALA A 306 34.95 14.99 -10.45
N GLY A 307 34.36 16.17 -10.66
CA GLY A 307 35.08 17.36 -11.13
C GLY A 307 35.12 17.51 -12.65
N TYR A 308 34.38 16.69 -13.40
CA TYR A 308 34.41 16.71 -14.86
C TYR A 308 33.11 17.27 -15.44
N SER A 309 33.20 17.89 -16.63
CA SER A 309 32.07 18.33 -17.43
C SER A 309 32.26 17.84 -18.86
N LEU A 310 31.28 17.10 -19.38
CA LEU A 310 31.36 16.48 -20.70
C LEU A 310 30.06 16.68 -21.45
N THR A 311 30.17 17.19 -22.69
CA THR A 311 29.06 17.31 -23.64
C THR A 311 29.50 16.74 -24.96
N LEU A 312 28.83 15.71 -25.45
CA LEU A 312 29.08 15.08 -26.77
C LEU A 312 27.74 14.97 -27.50
N ASN A 313 27.76 15.11 -28.82
CA ASN A 313 26.54 15.09 -29.67
C ASN A 313 25.41 16.00 -29.16
N LYS A 314 25.74 17.11 -28.52
CA LYS A 314 24.83 18.12 -27.94
C LYS A 314 24.09 17.68 -26.66
N VAL A 315 24.35 16.50 -26.14
CA VAL A 315 23.82 16.01 -24.86
C VAL A 315 24.92 16.00 -23.81
N LYS A 316 24.57 16.28 -22.60
CA LYS A 316 25.47 16.24 -21.45
C LYS A 316 25.61 14.81 -20.96
N ILE A 317 26.83 14.41 -20.64
CA ILE A 317 27.11 13.12 -20.01
C ILE A 317 27.46 13.38 -18.56
N ASN A 318 26.73 12.81 -17.66
CA ASN A 318 26.91 13.06 -16.24
C ASN A 318 26.77 11.79 -15.40
N THR A 319 25.64 11.08 -15.44
CA THR A 319 25.39 9.85 -14.70
C THR A 319 26.15 8.67 -15.34
N TYR A 320 26.88 7.91 -14.54
CA TYR A 320 27.55 6.70 -14.99
C TYR A 320 27.54 5.62 -13.90
N GLY A 321 27.52 4.34 -14.29
CA GLY A 321 27.84 3.22 -13.45
C GLY A 321 29.11 2.52 -13.92
N CYS A 322 29.82 1.83 -13.04
CA CYS A 322 30.93 1.00 -13.44
C CYS A 322 31.05 -0.27 -12.61
N THR A 323 31.57 -1.35 -13.24
CA THR A 323 31.89 -2.60 -12.55
C THR A 323 33.12 -3.27 -13.17
N ALA A 324 33.66 -4.24 -12.45
CA ALA A 324 34.85 -4.98 -12.85
C ALA A 324 34.56 -6.08 -13.88
N GLU A 325 35.56 -6.43 -14.69
CA GLU A 325 35.50 -7.59 -15.57
C GLU A 325 35.42 -8.91 -14.79
N LEU A 326 36.20 -9.05 -13.71
CA LEU A 326 36.41 -10.32 -13.01
C LEU A 326 35.62 -10.41 -11.72
N ASN A 327 35.00 -11.57 -11.47
CA ASN A 327 34.08 -11.78 -10.36
C ASN A 327 34.80 -11.73 -8.99
N ASP A 328 35.89 -12.53 -8.82
CA ASP A 328 36.49 -12.69 -7.50
C ASP A 328 38.01 -12.84 -7.62
N TYR A 329 38.75 -12.37 -6.61
CA TYR A 329 40.19 -12.44 -6.56
C TYR A 329 40.70 -13.87 -6.73
N GLY A 330 41.62 -14.06 -7.65
CA GLY A 330 42.16 -15.36 -8.03
C GLY A 330 41.30 -16.14 -9.03
N SER A 331 40.10 -15.70 -9.32
CA SER A 331 39.27 -16.23 -10.41
C SER A 331 39.60 -15.55 -11.72
N LYS A 332 39.47 -16.27 -12.85
CA LYS A 332 39.52 -15.70 -14.19
C LYS A 332 38.14 -15.62 -14.84
N ASN A 333 37.08 -15.87 -14.07
CA ASN A 333 35.75 -15.82 -14.57
C ASN A 333 35.25 -14.38 -14.65
N MET A 334 34.42 -14.09 -15.64
CA MET A 334 33.68 -12.83 -15.72
C MET A 334 32.86 -12.63 -14.47
N ALA A 335 32.65 -11.38 -14.11
CA ALA A 335 31.63 -11.00 -13.13
C ALA A 335 30.25 -11.54 -13.54
N GLY A 336 29.39 -11.84 -12.58
CA GLY A 336 27.99 -12.11 -12.83
C GLY A 336 27.21 -10.82 -13.11
N ILE A 337 25.99 -10.97 -13.65
CA ILE A 337 25.13 -9.81 -13.98
C ILE A 337 24.68 -9.02 -12.77
N GLY A 338 24.82 -9.56 -11.55
CA GLY A 338 24.23 -8.99 -10.34
C GLY A 338 24.70 -7.59 -10.01
N THR A 339 26.03 -7.35 -10.06
CA THR A 339 26.57 -6.00 -9.82
C THR A 339 26.11 -5.02 -10.92
N ALA A 340 26.13 -5.44 -12.21
CA ALA A 340 25.64 -4.60 -13.29
C ALA A 340 24.14 -4.26 -13.11
N CYS A 341 23.31 -5.22 -12.69
CA CYS A 341 21.89 -4.97 -12.41
C CYS A 341 21.71 -4.01 -11.22
N HIS A 342 22.49 -4.14 -10.17
CA HIS A 342 22.46 -3.27 -9.00
C HIS A 342 22.82 -1.82 -9.38
N GLU A 343 24.01 -1.60 -9.96
CA GLU A 343 24.48 -0.27 -10.31
C GLU A 343 23.58 0.41 -11.35
N PHE A 344 23.05 -0.36 -12.30
CA PHE A 344 22.08 0.18 -13.26
C PHE A 344 20.75 0.54 -12.61
N SER A 345 20.33 -0.18 -11.58
CA SER A 345 19.11 0.13 -10.84
C SER A 345 19.16 1.49 -10.14
N HIS A 346 20.36 1.92 -9.73
CA HIS A 346 20.56 3.28 -9.23
C HIS A 346 20.23 4.34 -10.28
N CYS A 347 20.55 4.10 -11.53
CA CYS A 347 20.21 5.02 -12.62
C CYS A 347 18.70 5.10 -12.89
N LEU A 348 17.95 4.04 -12.53
CA LEU A 348 16.48 4.05 -12.51
C LEU A 348 15.92 4.75 -11.27
N GLY A 349 16.78 5.15 -10.33
CA GLY A 349 16.37 5.91 -9.17
C GLY A 349 16.17 5.13 -7.88
N LEU A 350 16.60 3.90 -7.81
CA LEU A 350 16.47 3.09 -6.61
C LEU A 350 17.64 3.35 -5.64
N PRO A 351 17.37 3.54 -4.33
CA PRO A 351 18.42 3.67 -3.32
C PRO A 351 18.97 2.32 -2.90
N ASP A 352 20.10 2.32 -2.23
CA ASP A 352 20.55 1.18 -1.45
C ASP A 352 19.62 0.90 -0.27
N ILE A 353 19.40 -0.38 -0.02
CA ILE A 353 18.56 -0.84 1.09
C ILE A 353 19.41 -1.43 2.23
N TYR A 354 20.70 -1.71 1.98
CA TYR A 354 21.62 -2.04 3.07
C TYR A 354 22.02 -0.80 3.88
N ASP A 355 22.67 -1.02 5.02
CA ASP A 355 23.18 0.06 5.88
C ASP A 355 24.41 0.72 5.27
N THR A 356 24.22 1.83 4.58
CA THR A 356 25.30 2.60 3.93
C THR A 356 26.25 3.29 4.91
N SER A 357 25.96 3.27 6.22
CA SER A 357 26.87 3.72 7.26
C SER A 357 27.94 2.68 7.63
N GLY A 358 27.89 1.48 7.02
CA GLY A 358 28.74 0.35 7.39
C GLY A 358 28.38 -0.29 8.73
N GLY A 359 27.21 0.04 9.29
CA GLY A 359 26.63 -0.56 10.49
C GLY A 359 26.00 -1.94 10.26
N ASP A 360 25.19 -2.36 11.22
CA ASP A 360 24.52 -3.67 11.23
C ASP A 360 23.00 -3.55 11.17
N CYS A 361 22.46 -2.49 10.59
CA CYS A 361 21.03 -2.39 10.40
C CYS A 361 20.55 -3.46 9.41
N PHE A 362 19.69 -4.36 9.87
CA PHE A 362 19.12 -5.39 9.03
C PHE A 362 17.99 -4.81 8.18
N GLY A 363 18.21 -4.75 6.86
CA GLY A 363 17.26 -4.31 5.86
C GLY A 363 16.53 -5.47 5.19
N MET A 364 16.95 -5.78 3.97
CA MET A 364 16.39 -6.84 3.12
C MET A 364 17.35 -8.02 2.89
N ASP A 365 18.66 -7.83 3.12
CA ASP A 365 19.73 -8.81 2.90
C ASP A 365 19.62 -9.48 1.51
N LEU A 366 19.63 -10.80 1.41
CA LEU A 366 19.52 -11.54 0.15
C LEU A 366 18.14 -11.48 -0.53
N TRP A 367 17.17 -10.78 0.04
CA TRP A 367 15.83 -10.62 -0.54
C TRP A 367 15.72 -9.47 -1.55
N ASP A 368 16.73 -8.63 -1.65
CA ASP A 368 16.69 -7.42 -2.47
C ASP A 368 17.99 -7.22 -3.26
N VAL A 369 17.87 -6.89 -4.55
CA VAL A 369 19.02 -6.59 -5.42
C VAL A 369 19.74 -5.32 -5.01
N MET A 370 19.04 -4.36 -4.39
CA MET A 370 19.63 -3.12 -3.83
C MET A 370 20.20 -3.33 -2.42
N ASP A 371 20.32 -4.58 -2.00
CA ASP A 371 21.00 -5.06 -0.83
C ASP A 371 21.91 -6.23 -1.26
N TYR A 372 22.19 -7.22 -0.45
CA TYR A 372 23.05 -8.37 -0.79
C TYR A 372 22.48 -9.32 -1.84
N GLY A 373 21.23 -9.16 -2.25
CA GLY A 373 20.58 -9.95 -3.30
C GLY A 373 21.26 -9.86 -4.67
N SER A 374 22.04 -8.80 -4.93
CA SER A 374 22.90 -8.69 -6.10
C SER A 374 23.98 -9.78 -6.15
N TYR A 375 24.43 -10.27 -5.00
CA TYR A 375 25.42 -11.34 -4.87
C TYR A 375 24.82 -12.75 -4.86
N ALA A 376 23.49 -12.91 -4.97
CA ALA A 376 22.87 -14.21 -5.00
C ALA A 376 23.44 -15.08 -6.13
N GLY A 377 23.66 -16.36 -5.84
CA GLY A 377 24.37 -17.25 -6.78
C GLY A 377 25.77 -16.79 -7.15
N ASN A 378 26.48 -16.14 -6.23
CA ASN A 378 27.79 -15.52 -6.45
C ASN A 378 27.78 -14.40 -7.53
N GLY A 379 26.68 -13.65 -7.61
CA GLY A 379 26.45 -12.58 -8.58
C GLY A 379 25.91 -13.06 -9.94
N TYR A 380 25.79 -14.36 -10.16
CA TYR A 380 25.28 -14.90 -11.42
C TYR A 380 23.75 -15.01 -11.46
N CYS A 381 23.09 -14.91 -10.32
CA CYS A 381 21.63 -14.98 -10.22
C CYS A 381 21.10 -13.93 -9.25
N PRO A 382 21.21 -12.63 -9.58
CA PRO A 382 20.62 -11.60 -8.72
C PRO A 382 19.13 -11.85 -8.52
N VAL A 383 18.63 -11.54 -7.33
CA VAL A 383 17.20 -11.67 -7.04
C VAL A 383 16.39 -10.61 -7.77
N GLY A 384 15.12 -10.91 -8.03
CA GLY A 384 14.21 -9.99 -8.70
C GLY A 384 13.81 -8.82 -7.79
N TYR A 385 13.34 -7.76 -8.43
CA TYR A 385 12.77 -6.59 -7.74
C TYR A 385 11.59 -7.00 -6.87
N ASN A 386 11.51 -6.39 -5.69
CA ASN A 386 10.33 -6.42 -4.84
C ASN A 386 9.21 -5.51 -5.39
N THR A 387 8.05 -5.54 -4.76
CA THR A 387 6.90 -4.70 -5.12
C THR A 387 7.23 -3.21 -5.12
N TYR A 388 7.94 -2.71 -4.10
CA TYR A 388 8.30 -1.30 -4.02
C TYR A 388 9.10 -0.84 -5.24
N GLN A 389 10.13 -1.57 -5.61
CA GLN A 389 11.00 -1.24 -6.74
C GLN A 389 10.24 -1.24 -8.08
N ARG A 390 9.38 -2.24 -8.31
CA ARG A 390 8.52 -2.31 -9.50
C ARG A 390 7.47 -1.21 -9.54
N TRP A 391 6.91 -0.87 -8.37
CA TRP A 391 5.94 0.21 -8.23
C TRP A 391 6.53 1.58 -8.51
N VAL A 392 7.69 1.89 -7.91
CA VAL A 392 8.42 3.15 -8.15
C VAL A 392 8.87 3.28 -9.61
N SER A 393 9.25 2.18 -10.24
CA SER A 393 9.61 2.14 -11.66
C SER A 393 8.39 2.27 -12.60
N GLY A 394 7.17 2.26 -12.06
CA GLY A 394 5.92 2.37 -12.84
C GLY A 394 5.51 1.08 -13.54
N TRP A 395 6.07 -0.07 -13.17
CA TRP A 395 5.82 -1.36 -13.82
C TRP A 395 4.63 -2.13 -13.23
N MET A 396 4.24 -1.79 -12.03
CA MET A 396 3.04 -2.34 -11.38
C MET A 396 2.45 -1.34 -10.39
N GLN A 397 1.21 -1.60 -9.98
CA GLN A 397 0.52 -0.89 -8.91
C GLN A 397 0.01 -1.94 -7.91
N PRO A 398 0.48 -1.95 -6.65
CA PRO A 398 -0.08 -2.85 -5.65
C PRO A 398 -1.53 -2.48 -5.32
N GLU A 399 -2.34 -3.47 -5.01
CA GLU A 399 -3.71 -3.27 -4.53
C GLU A 399 -3.70 -2.78 -3.07
N VAL A 400 -4.54 -1.79 -2.76
CA VAL A 400 -4.64 -1.25 -1.38
C VAL A 400 -5.68 -2.03 -0.61
N LEU A 401 -5.29 -2.66 0.50
CA LEU A 401 -6.22 -3.29 1.42
C LEU A 401 -6.66 -2.28 2.49
N THR A 402 -7.95 -1.95 2.49
CA THR A 402 -8.57 -1.03 3.45
C THR A 402 -9.71 -1.66 4.25
N GLU A 403 -10.30 -2.71 3.72
CA GLU A 403 -11.48 -3.38 4.27
C GLU A 403 -11.21 -4.87 4.47
N PRO A 404 -11.95 -5.55 5.34
CA PRO A 404 -11.86 -7.00 5.50
C PRO A 404 -11.94 -7.72 4.15
N THR A 405 -10.89 -8.49 3.82
CA THR A 405 -10.72 -9.07 2.48
C THR A 405 -10.17 -10.50 2.58
N ASP A 406 -10.74 -11.40 1.79
CA ASP A 406 -10.17 -12.73 1.56
C ASP A 406 -9.20 -12.63 0.38
N VAL A 407 -7.93 -12.90 0.62
CA VAL A 407 -6.94 -13.01 -0.44
C VAL A 407 -6.70 -14.49 -0.71
N TYR A 408 -7.02 -14.93 -1.92
CA TYR A 408 -6.79 -16.29 -2.35
C TYR A 408 -5.85 -16.34 -3.55
N ASP A 409 -5.01 -17.37 -3.55
CA ASP A 409 -4.19 -17.79 -4.67
C ASP A 409 -3.33 -16.63 -5.25
N LEU A 410 -2.74 -15.80 -4.34
CA LEU A 410 -1.80 -14.77 -4.74
C LEU A 410 -0.60 -15.41 -5.45
N PRO A 411 -0.38 -15.17 -6.75
CA PRO A 411 0.71 -15.76 -7.51
C PRO A 411 2.06 -15.16 -7.12
N ALA A 412 3.14 -15.83 -7.52
CA ALA A 412 4.49 -15.30 -7.33
C ALA A 412 4.68 -13.94 -8.00
N LEU A 413 5.34 -13.01 -7.31
CA LEU A 413 5.63 -11.68 -7.85
C LEU A 413 6.48 -11.73 -9.13
N SER A 414 7.30 -12.76 -9.32
CA SER A 414 8.07 -12.98 -10.56
C SER A 414 7.19 -13.34 -11.76
N GLU A 415 5.96 -13.78 -11.56
CA GLU A 415 5.04 -14.27 -12.59
C GLU A 415 3.85 -13.34 -12.83
N SER A 416 3.49 -12.51 -11.84
CA SER A 416 2.32 -11.63 -11.91
C SER A 416 2.55 -10.31 -11.18
N PRO A 417 2.09 -9.16 -11.74
CA PRO A 417 2.18 -7.85 -11.08
C PRO A 417 1.13 -7.68 -9.97
N LYS A 418 0.92 -8.73 -9.14
CA LYS A 418 -0.06 -8.71 -8.06
C LYS A 418 0.62 -8.74 -6.70
N SER A 419 0.30 -7.77 -5.87
CA SER A 419 0.73 -7.65 -4.48
C SER A 419 -0.20 -6.67 -3.75
N TYR A 420 -0.05 -6.56 -2.44
CA TYR A 420 -0.93 -5.73 -1.62
C TYR A 420 -0.14 -4.74 -0.80
N VAL A 421 -0.76 -3.59 -0.52
CA VAL A 421 -0.23 -2.57 0.39
C VAL A 421 -1.27 -2.21 1.45
N VAL A 422 -0.79 -2.04 2.69
CA VAL A 422 -1.60 -1.64 3.84
C VAL A 422 -0.96 -0.44 4.49
N TYR A 423 -1.64 0.70 4.44
CA TYR A 423 -1.12 1.96 4.97
C TYR A 423 -1.35 2.10 6.48
N ASN A 424 -0.45 2.82 7.15
CA ASN A 424 -0.75 3.49 8.39
C ASN A 424 -1.79 4.58 8.11
N ASP A 425 -2.97 4.49 8.71
CA ASP A 425 -4.14 5.31 8.42
C ASP A 425 -3.99 6.79 8.85
N ASN A 426 -3.00 7.09 9.73
CA ASN A 426 -2.66 8.46 10.13
C ASN A 426 -1.41 9.00 9.41
N LYS A 427 -0.54 8.10 8.91
CA LYS A 427 0.71 8.46 8.23
C LYS A 427 0.93 7.57 6.99
N PRO A 428 0.25 7.84 5.86
CA PRO A 428 0.27 6.96 4.67
C PRO A 428 1.67 6.73 4.07
N ARG A 429 2.66 7.54 4.41
CA ARG A 429 4.06 7.29 4.03
C ARG A 429 4.66 6.06 4.72
N GLU A 430 4.04 5.58 5.80
CA GLU A 430 4.39 4.35 6.48
C GLU A 430 3.38 3.26 6.11
N TYR A 431 3.85 2.13 5.61
CA TYR A 431 3.01 1.08 5.09
C TYR A 431 3.69 -0.28 5.10
N TYR A 432 2.88 -1.31 4.98
CA TYR A 432 3.29 -2.68 4.80
C TYR A 432 3.01 -3.12 3.37
N ILE A 433 3.93 -3.88 2.79
CA ILE A 433 3.76 -4.55 1.49
C ILE A 433 3.68 -6.06 1.74
N PHE A 434 2.76 -6.72 1.06
CA PHE A 434 2.55 -8.15 1.09
C PHE A 434 2.75 -8.70 -0.31
N GLU A 435 3.80 -9.49 -0.52
CA GLU A 435 4.17 -10.06 -1.82
C GLU A 435 4.51 -11.54 -1.70
N ASN A 436 4.13 -12.32 -2.70
CA ASN A 436 4.51 -13.73 -2.79
C ASN A 436 5.86 -13.87 -3.49
N ARG A 437 6.86 -14.39 -2.78
CA ARG A 437 8.17 -14.70 -3.34
C ARG A 437 8.35 -16.21 -3.46
N GLN A 438 8.73 -16.67 -4.66
CA GLN A 438 8.94 -18.08 -4.96
C GLN A 438 10.31 -18.28 -5.62
N GLN A 439 10.98 -19.39 -5.32
CA GLN A 439 12.32 -19.71 -5.85
C GLN A 439 12.27 -20.09 -7.34
N ARG A 440 11.88 -19.13 -8.20
CA ARG A 440 11.70 -19.29 -9.66
C ARG A 440 12.38 -18.16 -10.43
N GLY A 441 12.81 -18.41 -11.65
CA GLY A 441 13.44 -17.41 -12.52
C GLY A 441 14.66 -16.75 -11.89
N PHE A 442 14.69 -15.44 -11.79
CA PHE A 442 15.73 -14.70 -11.08
C PHE A 442 15.67 -14.90 -9.57
N ASP A 443 14.51 -15.25 -9.04
CA ASP A 443 14.32 -15.51 -7.60
C ASP A 443 14.76 -16.92 -7.15
N LYS A 444 15.30 -17.76 -8.06
CA LYS A 444 15.67 -19.17 -7.75
C LYS A 444 16.71 -19.33 -6.62
N GLN A 445 17.43 -18.26 -6.29
CA GLN A 445 18.46 -18.24 -5.23
C GLN A 445 18.00 -17.50 -3.97
N LEU A 446 16.71 -17.15 -3.86
CA LEU A 446 16.15 -16.59 -2.63
C LEU A 446 16.38 -17.55 -1.45
N PRO A 447 16.55 -17.04 -0.23
CA PRO A 447 16.79 -17.87 0.95
C PRO A 447 15.67 -18.88 1.24
N SER A 448 14.42 -18.52 0.94
CA SER A 448 13.21 -19.30 1.15
C SER A 448 12.11 -18.85 0.18
N HIS A 449 10.88 -19.31 0.39
CA HIS A 449 9.69 -18.94 -0.38
C HIS A 449 8.49 -18.71 0.54
N GLY A 450 7.45 -18.05 0.06
CA GLY A 450 6.23 -17.74 0.81
C GLY A 450 5.84 -16.27 0.71
N LEU A 451 4.95 -15.83 1.60
CA LEU A 451 4.57 -14.42 1.73
C LEU A 451 5.71 -13.64 2.40
N LEU A 452 6.32 -12.74 1.65
CA LEU A 452 7.27 -11.78 2.20
C LEU A 452 6.50 -10.52 2.61
N VAL A 453 6.76 -10.05 3.83
CA VAL A 453 6.15 -8.83 4.36
C VAL A 453 7.24 -7.78 4.53
N ILE A 454 7.06 -6.62 3.88
CA ILE A 454 8.01 -5.51 3.93
C ILE A 454 7.37 -4.34 4.64
N HIS A 455 8.06 -3.76 5.62
CA HIS A 455 7.65 -2.53 6.30
C HIS A 455 8.46 -1.36 5.76
N VAL A 456 7.78 -0.31 5.33
CA VAL A 456 8.37 0.91 4.78
C VAL A 456 7.88 2.14 5.56
N ASP A 457 8.78 2.98 6.05
CA ASP A 457 8.50 4.34 6.53
C ASP A 457 9.24 5.34 5.64
N TYR A 458 8.62 5.68 4.51
CA TYR A 458 9.20 6.53 3.48
C TYR A 458 9.42 7.96 3.96
N TYR A 459 10.60 8.50 3.68
CA TYR A 459 10.89 9.91 3.89
C TYR A 459 11.82 10.42 2.80
N SER A 460 11.36 11.35 1.95
CA SER A 460 12.05 11.74 0.72
C SER A 460 13.53 12.07 0.94
N SER A 461 13.87 12.89 1.94
CA SER A 461 15.26 13.27 2.18
C SER A 461 16.15 12.09 2.56
N ILE A 462 15.62 11.08 3.26
CA ILE A 462 16.38 9.88 3.63
C ILE A 462 16.69 9.04 2.37
N TRP A 463 15.70 8.88 1.49
CA TRP A 463 15.89 8.20 0.20
C TRP A 463 16.85 8.97 -0.70
N GLU A 464 16.68 10.28 -0.76
CA GLU A 464 17.53 11.20 -1.52
C GLU A 464 18.99 11.17 -1.06
N TYR A 465 19.25 11.00 0.24
CA TYR A 465 20.59 10.91 0.82
C TYR A 465 21.14 9.49 0.87
N ASN A 466 20.41 8.49 0.35
CA ASN A 466 20.81 7.08 0.43
C ASN A 466 21.06 6.59 1.87
N GLU A 467 20.26 7.07 2.80
CA GLU A 467 20.37 6.79 4.24
C GLU A 467 19.23 5.90 4.75
N VAL A 468 18.61 5.10 3.86
CA VAL A 468 17.33 4.39 4.13
C VAL A 468 17.38 3.57 5.41
N ASN A 469 18.49 2.84 5.64
CA ASN A 469 18.66 1.96 6.79
C ASN A 469 19.92 2.26 7.63
N THR A 470 20.32 3.53 7.76
CA THR A 470 21.50 3.93 8.56
C THR A 470 21.17 4.10 10.05
N ASP A 471 19.91 4.10 10.44
CA ASP A 471 19.46 4.15 11.85
C ASP A 471 18.94 2.78 12.30
N VAL A 472 19.76 2.04 13.04
CA VAL A 472 19.42 0.71 13.58
C VAL A 472 18.16 0.75 14.47
N SER A 473 17.86 1.88 15.11
CA SER A 473 16.66 2.04 15.95
C SER A 473 15.41 2.32 15.12
N HIS A 474 15.57 2.71 13.85
CA HIS A 474 14.49 3.06 12.94
C HIS A 474 14.81 2.62 11.49
N PRO A 475 14.95 1.32 11.23
CA PRO A 475 15.10 0.83 9.86
C PRO A 475 13.85 1.16 9.07
N ARG A 476 14.02 1.92 7.98
CA ARG A 476 12.89 2.49 7.23
C ARG A 476 12.40 1.61 6.11
N PHE A 477 13.18 0.61 5.76
CA PHE A 477 12.83 -0.36 4.73
C PHE A 477 13.38 -1.74 5.14
N GLY A 478 12.52 -2.67 5.47
CA GLY A 478 12.99 -3.96 5.92
C GLY A 478 11.90 -5.01 6.04
N ILE A 479 12.33 -6.25 6.21
CA ILE A 479 11.45 -7.40 6.31
C ILE A 479 10.85 -7.48 7.72
N VAL A 480 9.59 -7.85 7.80
CA VAL A 480 8.92 -8.34 9.01
C VAL A 480 9.07 -9.86 9.02
N THR A 481 10.15 -10.33 9.63
CA THR A 481 10.59 -11.73 9.57
C THR A 481 9.64 -12.66 10.33
N ALA A 482 9.11 -13.71 9.69
CA ALA A 482 8.09 -14.57 10.27
C ALA A 482 8.56 -15.33 11.51
N ASP A 483 9.85 -15.61 11.62
CA ASP A 483 10.49 -16.23 12.79
C ASP A 483 10.89 -15.23 13.89
N ASN A 484 10.68 -13.93 13.65
CA ASN A 484 11.06 -12.84 14.55
C ASN A 484 12.58 -12.73 14.81
N ASP A 485 13.43 -13.24 13.90
CA ASP A 485 14.89 -13.13 13.95
C ASP A 485 15.40 -12.28 12.79
N ARG A 486 15.74 -11.02 13.06
CA ARG A 486 16.27 -10.05 12.08
C ARG A 486 17.79 -10.20 11.96
N SER A 487 18.23 -11.32 11.39
CA SER A 487 19.65 -11.57 11.17
C SER A 487 19.92 -12.34 9.88
N SER A 488 21.08 -12.10 9.27
CA SER A 488 21.55 -12.83 8.08
C SER A 488 21.72 -14.35 8.31
N LYS A 489 21.57 -14.82 9.54
CA LYS A 489 21.66 -16.25 9.86
C LYS A 489 20.32 -16.97 9.77
N SER A 490 19.21 -16.25 9.79
CA SER A 490 17.85 -16.78 9.85
C SER A 490 17.00 -16.52 8.60
N LEU A 491 17.60 -16.09 7.50
CA LEU A 491 16.88 -15.69 6.27
C LEU A 491 15.84 -16.70 5.75
N LYS A 492 16.01 -17.99 6.07
CA LYS A 492 15.05 -19.05 5.70
C LYS A 492 13.73 -18.97 6.46
N GLY A 493 13.74 -18.31 7.61
CA GLY A 493 12.58 -18.11 8.46
C GLY A 493 11.78 -16.84 8.20
N ASP A 494 12.21 -15.99 7.25
CA ASP A 494 11.66 -14.65 7.06
C ASP A 494 10.23 -14.65 6.48
N THR A 495 9.90 -15.61 5.62
CA THR A 495 8.61 -15.68 4.91
C THR A 495 7.53 -16.37 5.72
N TYR A 496 6.28 -16.00 5.48
CA TYR A 496 5.08 -16.63 6.05
C TYR A 496 4.46 -17.61 5.04
N PRO A 497 3.92 -18.80 5.47
CA PRO A 497 4.18 -19.39 6.76
C PRO A 497 5.63 -19.86 6.92
N GLY A 498 6.35 -20.06 5.81
CA GLY A 498 7.77 -20.40 5.71
C GLY A 498 8.18 -21.54 6.63
N THR A 499 9.46 -21.60 6.96
CA THR A 499 10.01 -22.63 7.85
C THR A 499 9.62 -22.42 9.31
N SER A 500 9.18 -21.22 9.70
CA SER A 500 8.68 -20.92 11.05
C SER A 500 7.29 -21.49 11.31
N GLY A 501 6.51 -21.77 10.25
CA GLY A 501 5.10 -22.16 10.35
C GLY A 501 4.20 -21.04 10.89
N ASN A 502 4.65 -19.78 10.82
CA ASN A 502 3.88 -18.64 11.33
C ASN A 502 2.80 -18.23 10.33
N THR A 503 1.54 -18.41 10.71
CA THR A 503 0.37 -18.18 9.85
C THR A 503 -0.34 -16.84 10.10
N LYS A 504 0.28 -15.92 10.85
CA LYS A 504 -0.37 -14.65 11.19
C LYS A 504 0.62 -13.54 11.48
N LEU A 505 0.20 -12.31 11.13
CA LEU A 505 0.83 -11.05 11.53
C LEU A 505 -0.26 -10.14 12.08
N THR A 506 -0.25 -9.91 13.39
CA THR A 506 -1.25 -9.12 14.11
C THR A 506 -0.56 -8.20 15.11
N ASP A 507 -1.31 -7.33 15.77
CA ASP A 507 -0.79 -6.45 16.83
C ASP A 507 -0.21 -7.21 18.04
N THR A 508 -0.55 -8.48 18.21
CA THR A 508 -0.16 -9.31 19.36
C THR A 508 0.58 -10.60 18.98
N SER A 509 0.83 -10.84 17.70
CA SER A 509 1.65 -11.96 17.24
C SER A 509 3.14 -11.73 17.51
N SER A 510 3.97 -12.74 17.27
CA SER A 510 5.43 -12.62 17.27
C SER A 510 5.95 -13.04 15.89
N PRO A 511 6.44 -12.08 15.10
CA PRO A 511 6.50 -10.63 15.36
C PRO A 511 5.12 -9.98 15.43
N ALA A 512 5.03 -8.81 16.06
CA ALA A 512 3.84 -7.98 16.01
C ALA A 512 3.90 -7.00 14.83
N ALA A 513 2.73 -6.62 14.30
CA ALA A 513 2.60 -5.61 13.26
C ALA A 513 2.76 -4.21 13.84
N THR A 514 4.03 -3.75 14.00
CA THR A 514 4.37 -2.50 14.66
C THR A 514 4.64 -1.38 13.67
N LEU A 515 4.38 -0.15 14.09
CA LEU A 515 4.64 1.08 13.35
C LEU A 515 5.68 1.96 14.07
N PHE A 516 6.39 2.78 13.33
CA PHE A 516 7.24 3.84 13.90
C PHE A 516 6.42 5.08 14.26
N ASN A 517 5.38 5.39 13.48
CA ASN A 517 4.47 6.52 13.70
C ASN A 517 3.14 6.04 14.30
N ASN A 518 2.49 6.89 15.08
CA ASN A 518 1.17 6.56 15.62
C ASN A 518 0.14 6.42 14.48
N ASN A 519 -0.73 5.42 14.59
CA ASN A 519 -1.94 5.28 13.77
C ASN A 519 -3.03 6.27 14.22
N SER A 520 -4.21 6.24 13.60
CA SER A 520 -5.36 7.10 13.94
C SER A 520 -5.89 6.90 15.36
N SER A 521 -5.70 5.70 15.93
CA SER A 521 -6.03 5.39 17.34
C SER A 521 -4.97 5.84 18.33
N GLY A 522 -3.87 6.46 17.89
CA GLY A 522 -2.78 6.94 18.74
C GLY A 522 -1.81 5.85 19.21
N THR A 523 -1.86 4.65 18.64
CA THR A 523 -0.95 3.55 18.95
C THR A 523 0.10 3.37 17.85
N LYS A 524 1.20 2.66 18.17
CA LYS A 524 2.23 2.24 17.22
C LYS A 524 2.00 0.80 16.74
N LEU A 525 0.75 0.45 16.46
CA LEU A 525 0.34 -0.84 15.95
C LEU A 525 -0.41 -0.65 14.64
N LEU A 526 -0.31 -1.62 13.73
CA LEU A 526 -0.96 -1.50 12.43
C LEU A 526 -2.50 -1.51 12.55
N GLY A 527 -3.05 -2.26 13.52
CA GLY A 527 -4.48 -2.37 13.76
C GLY A 527 -5.24 -3.15 12.69
N LYS A 528 -4.52 -3.81 11.78
CA LYS A 528 -5.06 -4.49 10.62
C LYS A 528 -4.45 -5.90 10.52
N PRO A 529 -5.03 -6.88 11.24
CA PRO A 529 -4.49 -8.23 11.32
C PRO A 529 -4.51 -8.95 9.96
N VAL A 530 -3.44 -9.70 9.68
CA VAL A 530 -3.35 -10.69 8.62
C VAL A 530 -3.27 -12.06 9.28
N THR A 531 -4.18 -12.97 8.92
CA THR A 531 -4.32 -14.29 9.56
C THR A 531 -4.54 -15.37 8.53
N GLU A 532 -4.48 -16.63 8.95
CA GLU A 532 -4.68 -17.81 8.11
C GLU A 532 -3.77 -17.81 6.86
N ILE A 533 -2.54 -17.34 7.01
CA ILE A 533 -1.57 -17.34 5.92
C ILE A 533 -1.22 -18.78 5.58
N THR A 534 -1.47 -19.17 4.34
CA THR A 534 -1.19 -20.51 3.82
C THR A 534 -0.46 -20.43 2.48
N GLU A 535 0.29 -21.48 2.18
CA GLU A 535 0.94 -21.68 0.90
C GLU A 535 0.51 -23.01 0.31
N SER A 536 0.05 -22.99 -0.94
CA SER A 536 -0.32 -24.20 -1.68
C SER A 536 0.93 -24.94 -2.18
N SER A 537 0.76 -26.20 -2.62
CA SER A 537 1.83 -26.97 -3.27
C SER A 537 2.39 -26.32 -4.53
N ASP A 538 1.63 -25.44 -5.17
CA ASP A 538 2.03 -24.72 -6.37
C ASP A 538 2.67 -23.36 -6.05
N GLY A 539 2.83 -23.04 -4.76
CA GLY A 539 3.43 -21.79 -4.27
C GLY A 539 2.50 -20.59 -4.33
N LEU A 540 1.18 -20.80 -4.34
CA LEU A 540 0.19 -19.74 -4.23
C LEU A 540 -0.07 -19.41 -2.77
N ILE A 541 -0.16 -18.13 -2.44
CA ILE A 541 -0.39 -17.66 -1.07
C ILE A 541 -1.84 -17.24 -0.89
N SER A 542 -2.43 -17.66 0.24
CA SER A 542 -3.76 -17.18 0.67
C SER A 542 -3.70 -16.67 2.11
N PHE A 543 -4.50 -15.66 2.43
CA PHE A 543 -4.63 -15.12 3.79
C PHE A 543 -5.94 -14.34 3.97
N LEU A 544 -6.33 -14.11 5.22
CA LEU A 544 -7.43 -13.23 5.59
C LEU A 544 -6.88 -11.89 6.10
N PHE A 545 -7.32 -10.80 5.50
CA PHE A 545 -7.04 -9.45 5.96
C PHE A 545 -8.22 -8.95 6.80
N MET A 546 -7.95 -8.49 8.03
CA MET A 546 -8.96 -8.02 9.00
C MET A 546 -10.09 -9.03 9.25
N GLY A 547 -9.77 -10.34 9.22
CA GLY A 547 -10.72 -11.42 9.42
C GLY A 547 -11.46 -11.89 8.18
N GLY A 548 -11.10 -11.34 7.02
CA GLY A 548 -11.69 -11.72 5.73
C GLY A 548 -12.90 -10.90 5.32
N ALA A 549 -13.28 -11.01 4.05
CA ALA A 549 -14.42 -10.32 3.47
C ALA A 549 -15.71 -10.62 4.25
N PRO A 550 -16.65 -9.66 4.33
CA PRO A 550 -17.93 -9.88 4.98
C PRO A 550 -18.58 -11.15 4.46
N SER A 551 -18.71 -12.11 5.34
CA SER A 551 -19.28 -13.42 5.02
C SER A 551 -20.80 -13.44 5.19
N VAL A 552 -21.41 -12.28 5.37
CA VAL A 552 -22.85 -12.10 5.57
C VAL A 552 -23.45 -11.54 4.31
N ALA A 553 -24.49 -12.19 3.79
CA ALA A 553 -25.25 -11.68 2.64
C ALA A 553 -25.95 -10.37 3.01
N THR A 554 -25.89 -9.39 2.11
CA THR A 554 -26.46 -8.07 2.30
C THR A 554 -27.52 -7.77 1.21
N LYS A 555 -28.19 -6.61 1.32
CA LYS A 555 -29.21 -6.12 0.38
C LYS A 555 -30.30 -7.18 0.12
N LEU A 556 -30.79 -7.81 1.20
CA LEU A 556 -31.89 -8.75 1.12
C LEU A 556 -33.15 -8.04 0.59
N HIS A 557 -33.70 -8.58 -0.47
CA HIS A 557 -34.91 -8.06 -1.09
C HIS A 557 -35.98 -9.15 -1.23
N SER A 558 -37.26 -8.80 -1.08
CA SER A 558 -38.40 -9.69 -1.24
C SER A 558 -39.31 -9.12 -2.29
N GLU A 559 -39.63 -9.91 -3.31
CA GLU A 559 -40.63 -9.58 -4.32
C GLU A 559 -41.79 -10.57 -4.23
N GLN A 560 -43.00 -10.08 -3.92
CA GLN A 560 -44.21 -10.94 -3.92
C GLN A 560 -44.53 -11.37 -5.36
N THR A 561 -44.52 -12.66 -5.63
CA THR A 561 -44.77 -13.24 -6.95
C THR A 561 -46.18 -13.79 -7.09
N GLY A 562 -46.87 -14.00 -5.97
CA GLY A 562 -48.24 -14.43 -5.91
C GLY A 562 -48.87 -14.21 -4.52
N SER A 563 -50.16 -14.54 -4.33
CA SER A 563 -50.82 -14.41 -3.01
C SER A 563 -50.20 -15.33 -1.94
N ALA A 564 -49.55 -16.40 -2.37
CA ALA A 564 -48.93 -17.41 -1.50
C ALA A 564 -47.44 -17.67 -1.86
N SER A 565 -46.79 -16.72 -2.50
CA SER A 565 -45.37 -16.85 -2.93
C SER A 565 -44.64 -15.53 -2.97
N PHE A 566 -43.35 -15.58 -2.72
CA PHE A 566 -42.43 -14.47 -2.95
C PHE A 566 -41.04 -14.98 -3.35
N ARG A 567 -40.31 -14.15 -4.08
CA ARG A 567 -38.91 -14.35 -4.41
C ARG A 567 -38.06 -13.57 -3.42
N ALA A 568 -37.11 -14.26 -2.79
CA ALA A 568 -36.04 -13.70 -1.97
C ALA A 568 -34.81 -13.52 -2.82
N THR A 569 -34.16 -12.37 -2.77
CA THR A 569 -32.88 -12.11 -3.44
C THR A 569 -31.90 -11.43 -2.51
N TRP A 570 -30.60 -11.63 -2.73
CA TRP A 570 -29.52 -11.04 -1.93
C TRP A 570 -28.30 -10.76 -2.80
N ASN A 571 -27.35 -9.98 -2.28
CA ASN A 571 -26.07 -9.79 -2.93
C ASN A 571 -25.22 -11.06 -2.82
N GLU A 572 -24.45 -11.32 -3.87
CA GLU A 572 -23.41 -12.34 -3.84
C GLU A 572 -22.42 -12.07 -2.69
N VAL A 573 -22.06 -13.14 -1.99
CA VAL A 573 -20.96 -13.16 -1.01
C VAL A 573 -19.74 -13.74 -1.72
N GLU A 574 -18.68 -12.98 -1.77
CA GLU A 574 -17.46 -13.35 -2.48
C GLU A 574 -16.95 -14.72 -2.00
N PHE A 575 -16.62 -15.61 -2.95
CA PHE A 575 -16.18 -17.00 -2.72
C PHE A 575 -17.20 -17.90 -1.97
N ALA A 576 -18.49 -17.57 -1.99
CA ALA A 576 -19.50 -18.50 -1.49
C ALA A 576 -19.67 -19.69 -2.45
N ASP A 577 -19.63 -20.90 -1.90
CA ASP A 577 -19.93 -22.13 -2.65
C ASP A 577 -21.44 -22.25 -2.92
N CYS A 578 -22.25 -21.88 -1.93
CA CYS A 578 -23.70 -21.89 -1.95
C CYS A 578 -24.26 -21.09 -0.75
N TYR A 579 -25.59 -21.09 -0.61
CA TYR A 579 -26.30 -20.41 0.48
C TYR A 579 -27.26 -21.34 1.17
N ASN A 580 -27.45 -21.14 2.47
CA ASN A 580 -28.57 -21.67 3.24
C ASN A 580 -29.58 -20.55 3.46
N VAL A 581 -30.85 -20.83 3.26
CA VAL A 581 -31.92 -19.84 3.44
C VAL A 581 -32.89 -20.33 4.51
N GLN A 582 -33.27 -19.45 5.45
CA GLN A 582 -34.21 -19.77 6.52
C GLN A 582 -35.41 -18.88 6.38
N LEU A 583 -36.59 -19.48 6.46
CA LEU A 583 -37.91 -18.81 6.49
C LEU A 583 -38.63 -19.13 7.79
N GLU A 584 -39.21 -18.14 8.41
CA GLU A 584 -40.02 -18.27 9.62
C GLU A 584 -41.36 -17.54 9.47
N LYS A 585 -42.45 -18.21 9.88
CA LYS A 585 -43.77 -17.60 9.97
C LYS A 585 -43.88 -16.73 11.23
N VAL A 586 -44.12 -15.45 11.09
CA VAL A 586 -44.14 -14.49 12.19
C VAL A 586 -45.53 -14.21 12.75
N GLY A 587 -46.54 -14.27 11.92
CA GLY A 587 -47.96 -13.96 12.30
C GLY A 587 -48.37 -12.53 11.93
N LYS A 588 -48.99 -11.76 12.85
CA LYS A 588 -49.43 -10.37 12.59
C LYS A 588 -48.23 -9.42 12.48
N VAL A 589 -48.41 -8.38 11.66
CA VAL A 589 -47.46 -7.28 11.50
C VAL A 589 -47.25 -6.58 12.84
N SER A 590 -45.98 -6.40 13.23
CA SER A 590 -45.59 -5.56 14.36
C SER A 590 -44.88 -4.28 13.90
N PRO A 591 -44.76 -3.26 14.76
CA PRO A 591 -43.98 -2.07 14.39
C PRO A 591 -42.55 -2.36 13.94
N GLU A 592 -41.86 -3.33 14.56
CA GLU A 592 -40.46 -3.72 14.19
C GLU A 592 -40.37 -4.21 12.75
N ASP A 593 -41.42 -4.83 12.21
CA ASP A 593 -41.48 -5.29 10.82
C ASP A 593 -41.58 -4.14 9.81
N LYS A 594 -41.88 -2.96 10.30
CA LYS A 594 -42.09 -1.73 9.53
C LYS A 594 -41.12 -0.62 9.88
N LEU A 595 -40.05 -0.97 10.57
CA LEU A 595 -38.98 -0.02 10.94
C LEU A 595 -38.29 0.48 9.68
N LEU A 596 -38.26 1.80 9.49
CA LEU A 596 -37.57 2.48 8.41
C LEU A 596 -36.21 3.05 8.86
N LEU A 597 -36.19 3.54 10.12
CA LEU A 597 -34.97 4.08 10.72
C LEU A 597 -35.09 4.03 12.23
N ALA A 598 -34.02 3.62 12.92
CA ALA A 598 -33.89 3.77 14.37
C ALA A 598 -32.53 4.42 14.71
N GLU A 599 -32.60 5.38 15.65
CA GLU A 599 -31.39 5.99 16.20
C GLU A 599 -31.60 6.15 17.72
N ASP A 600 -30.74 5.58 18.51
CA ASP A 600 -30.85 5.57 19.99
C ASP A 600 -29.80 6.42 20.70
N PHE A 601 -28.89 7.03 19.97
CA PHE A 601 -27.81 7.87 20.48
C PHE A 601 -27.01 7.29 21.66
N THR A 602 -27.11 5.96 21.90
CA THR A 602 -26.45 5.28 23.03
C THR A 602 -24.92 5.25 22.90
N GLY A 603 -24.42 5.24 21.68
CA GLY A 603 -22.98 5.29 21.37
C GLY A 603 -22.29 6.63 21.68
N TRP A 604 -23.02 7.64 22.17
CA TRP A 604 -22.53 8.99 22.41
C TRP A 604 -21.70 9.15 23.70
N GLY A 605 -20.94 8.16 24.06
CA GLY A 605 -19.74 8.18 24.94
C GLY A 605 -19.90 8.63 26.38
N SER A 606 -18.79 8.60 27.10
CA SER A 606 -18.68 9.00 28.51
C SER A 606 -18.70 10.53 28.70
N GLY A 607 -19.44 11.05 29.67
CA GLY A 607 -19.54 12.46 30.03
C GLY A 607 -20.81 12.73 30.87
N ASN A 608 -20.94 13.93 31.41
CA ASN A 608 -22.10 14.31 32.19
C ASN A 608 -23.21 14.87 31.27
N LYS A 609 -24.48 14.51 31.47
CA LYS A 609 -25.61 15.07 30.70
C LYS A 609 -25.68 16.61 30.71
N SER A 610 -25.12 17.24 31.74
CA SER A 610 -24.99 18.71 31.85
C SER A 610 -23.87 19.28 30.97
N ASP A 611 -23.01 18.44 30.39
CA ASP A 611 -21.73 18.83 29.79
C ASP A 611 -21.79 18.94 28.25
N GLY A 612 -22.98 19.10 27.68
CA GLY A 612 -23.24 19.26 26.26
C GLY A 612 -22.61 20.54 25.69
N THR A 613 -21.25 20.60 25.66
CA THR A 613 -20.48 21.72 25.14
C THR A 613 -19.70 21.37 23.87
N THR A 614 -19.48 20.07 23.61
CA THR A 614 -18.81 19.63 22.39
C THR A 614 -19.81 19.64 21.24
N ASP A 615 -19.65 20.58 20.33
CA ASP A 615 -20.44 20.70 19.12
C ASP A 615 -20.08 19.60 18.12
N LEU A 616 -21.06 18.85 17.67
CA LEU A 616 -20.95 17.75 16.73
C LEU A 616 -21.68 18.02 15.39
N SER A 617 -22.24 19.21 15.18
CA SER A 617 -23.05 19.56 14.02
C SER A 617 -22.39 19.25 12.68
N SER A 618 -21.03 19.32 12.59
CA SER A 618 -20.28 19.07 11.35
C SER A 618 -19.83 17.61 11.15
N ARG A 619 -20.12 16.70 12.09
CA ARG A 619 -19.61 15.31 12.07
C ARG A 619 -20.56 14.30 12.74
N LEU A 620 -21.86 14.44 12.50
CA LEU A 620 -22.88 13.60 13.13
C LEU A 620 -22.70 12.13 12.76
N ASP A 621 -22.38 11.82 11.51
CA ASP A 621 -22.24 10.45 11.02
C ASP A 621 -21.14 9.64 11.75
N ALA A 622 -20.15 10.31 12.34
CA ALA A 622 -19.15 9.63 13.17
C ALA A 622 -19.69 9.15 14.54
N HIS A 623 -20.91 9.50 14.88
CA HIS A 623 -21.51 9.26 16.19
C HIS A 623 -22.90 8.63 16.14
N THR A 624 -23.55 8.61 14.98
CA THR A 624 -24.87 8.01 14.77
C THR A 624 -24.75 6.62 14.18
N SER A 625 -25.76 5.77 14.44
CA SER A 625 -25.83 4.42 13.89
C SER A 625 -26.23 4.40 12.42
N ASN A 626 -26.80 5.50 11.92
CA ASN A 626 -27.21 5.67 10.54
C ASN A 626 -26.53 6.91 9.96
N GLU A 627 -25.87 6.77 8.80
CA GLU A 627 -25.25 7.89 8.08
C GLU A 627 -26.28 8.83 7.46
N GLY A 628 -25.92 10.10 7.30
CA GLY A 628 -26.74 11.11 6.63
C GLY A 628 -27.50 12.03 7.58
N TRP A 629 -27.26 11.98 8.88
CA TRP A 629 -27.76 12.95 9.82
C TRP A 629 -27.09 14.31 9.62
N THR A 630 -27.90 15.37 9.63
CA THR A 630 -27.39 16.76 9.59
C THR A 630 -28.06 17.60 10.65
N GLY A 631 -27.42 18.67 11.09
CA GLY A 631 -28.01 19.53 12.11
C GLY A 631 -27.18 20.76 12.42
N ASP A 632 -27.73 21.63 13.24
CA ASP A 632 -27.06 22.81 13.76
C ASP A 632 -27.32 22.94 15.26
N ASN A 633 -26.29 23.34 16.01
CA ASN A 633 -26.31 23.39 17.49
C ASN A 633 -26.59 22.01 18.13
N VAL A 634 -25.96 20.96 17.59
CA VAL A 634 -26.05 19.58 18.09
C VAL A 634 -24.83 19.28 18.94
N PHE A 635 -25.05 18.94 20.20
CA PHE A 635 -23.97 18.73 21.19
C PHE A 635 -23.98 17.32 21.75
N LYS A 636 -22.79 16.84 22.10
CA LYS A 636 -22.61 15.53 22.72
C LYS A 636 -23.23 15.46 24.12
N GLY A 637 -24.08 14.44 24.32
CA GLY A 637 -24.59 14.03 25.64
C GLY A 637 -24.07 12.65 26.05
N VAL A 638 -24.62 12.06 27.11
CA VAL A 638 -24.36 10.68 27.54
C VAL A 638 -25.62 9.84 27.26
N GLY A 639 -25.52 8.93 26.26
CA GLY A 639 -26.68 8.16 25.81
C GLY A 639 -27.82 9.06 25.29
N CYS A 640 -27.47 10.24 24.80
CA CYS A 640 -28.40 11.20 24.20
C CYS A 640 -27.62 12.28 23.45
N LEU A 641 -28.29 12.95 22.53
CA LEU A 641 -27.80 14.21 21.99
C LEU A 641 -28.47 15.39 22.72
N LYS A 642 -27.79 16.51 22.87
CA LYS A 642 -28.39 17.78 23.28
C LYS A 642 -28.57 18.66 22.05
N LEU A 643 -29.77 19.16 21.82
CA LEU A 643 -30.11 20.08 20.74
C LEU A 643 -30.40 21.48 21.29
N GLY A 644 -29.72 22.50 20.72
CA GLY A 644 -29.98 23.89 21.06
C GLY A 644 -28.96 24.54 22.01
N THR A 645 -28.92 25.87 21.96
CA THR A 645 -28.06 26.77 22.76
C THR A 645 -28.89 27.63 23.70
N SER A 646 -28.24 28.34 24.65
CA SER A 646 -28.89 29.27 25.60
C SER A 646 -29.43 30.53 24.93
N THR A 647 -28.99 30.86 23.75
CA THR A 647 -29.54 31.95 22.93
C THR A 647 -30.47 31.32 21.88
N PRO A 648 -31.71 31.83 21.71
CA PRO A 648 -32.59 31.33 20.67
C PRO A 648 -31.94 31.54 19.31
N GLN A 649 -31.33 30.50 18.77
CA GLN A 649 -30.84 30.44 17.40
C GLN A 649 -31.48 29.21 16.74
N ASN A 650 -31.60 29.23 15.44
CA ASN A 650 -32.19 28.17 14.65
C ASN A 650 -31.45 26.83 14.85
N SER A 651 -31.86 26.09 15.87
CA SER A 651 -31.33 24.77 16.14
C SER A 651 -32.22 23.73 15.47
N PHE A 652 -31.61 22.76 14.81
CA PHE A 652 -32.38 21.69 14.16
C PHE A 652 -31.55 20.41 14.07
N LEU A 653 -32.26 19.29 13.91
CA LEU A 653 -31.70 18.01 13.55
C LEU A 653 -32.53 17.43 12.40
N ILE A 654 -31.88 16.90 11.39
CA ILE A 654 -32.51 16.33 10.18
C ILE A 654 -32.05 14.89 10.03
N SER A 655 -33.02 13.97 9.89
CA SER A 655 -32.73 12.55 9.68
C SER A 655 -32.10 12.28 8.32
N PRO A 656 -31.43 11.11 8.13
CA PRO A 656 -31.21 10.54 6.81
C PRO A 656 -32.47 10.51 5.97
N HIS A 657 -32.31 10.44 4.67
CA HIS A 657 -33.42 10.42 3.72
C HIS A 657 -34.18 9.08 3.75
N ILE A 658 -35.46 9.11 4.07
CA ILE A 658 -36.34 7.94 4.15
C ILE A 658 -37.03 7.73 2.80
N LYS A 659 -36.73 6.62 2.11
CA LYS A 659 -37.18 6.36 0.73
C LYS A 659 -38.29 5.33 0.58
N ASN A 660 -38.52 4.48 1.58
CA ASN A 660 -39.27 3.24 1.43
C ASN A 660 -40.63 3.23 2.12
N CYS A 661 -41.37 4.37 2.18
CA CYS A 661 -42.72 4.39 2.66
C CYS A 661 -43.69 3.71 1.70
N LYS A 662 -44.60 2.87 2.21
CA LYS A 662 -45.60 2.12 1.42
C LYS A 662 -47.05 2.24 1.90
N TYR A 663 -47.27 2.63 3.16
CA TYR A 663 -48.58 2.53 3.82
C TYR A 663 -49.31 3.86 3.97
N GLY A 664 -48.82 4.93 3.40
CA GLY A 664 -49.50 6.24 3.43
C GLY A 664 -49.56 6.91 4.81
N LYS A 665 -49.04 6.27 5.82
CA LYS A 665 -48.89 6.76 7.18
C LYS A 665 -47.48 6.46 7.68
N VAL A 666 -46.94 7.32 8.57
CA VAL A 666 -45.67 7.15 9.22
C VAL A 666 -45.84 7.34 10.72
N THR A 667 -45.45 6.36 11.52
CA THR A 667 -45.38 6.51 12.97
C THR A 667 -43.96 6.88 13.39
N ILE A 668 -43.84 7.93 14.18
CA ILE A 668 -42.56 8.33 14.81
C ILE A 668 -42.65 8.05 16.29
N SER A 669 -41.76 7.23 16.79
CA SER A 669 -41.47 7.04 18.21
C SER A 669 -40.34 7.98 18.61
N PHE A 670 -40.62 8.89 19.54
CA PHE A 670 -39.68 9.93 19.91
C PHE A 670 -39.54 10.01 21.43
N VAL A 671 -38.29 10.00 21.94
CA VAL A 671 -38.02 10.15 23.36
C VAL A 671 -37.14 11.39 23.55
N SER A 672 -37.65 12.37 24.23
CA SER A 672 -36.93 13.62 24.51
C SER A 672 -37.22 14.15 25.89
N ALA A 673 -36.30 14.92 26.48
CA ALA A 673 -36.46 15.59 27.74
C ALA A 673 -35.98 17.03 27.70
N ALA A 674 -36.52 17.88 28.53
CA ALA A 674 -36.08 19.25 28.71
C ALA A 674 -34.59 19.33 29.21
N TYR A 675 -33.88 20.33 28.77
CA TYR A 675 -32.57 20.65 29.32
C TYR A 675 -32.71 21.55 30.55
N LYS A 676 -32.46 21.02 31.74
CA LYS A 676 -32.65 21.74 33.02
C LYS A 676 -34.10 22.26 33.17
N ASP A 677 -34.23 23.57 33.37
CA ASP A 677 -35.51 24.25 33.60
C ASP A 677 -36.17 24.75 32.30
N ASP A 678 -35.56 24.45 31.14
CA ASP A 678 -36.13 24.83 29.84
C ASP A 678 -37.49 24.07 29.61
N LYS A 679 -38.37 24.68 28.85
CA LYS A 679 -39.66 24.06 28.48
C LYS A 679 -39.81 24.05 26.93
N PRO A 680 -39.08 23.18 26.27
CA PRO A 680 -39.08 23.16 24.84
C PRO A 680 -40.34 22.50 24.30
N ASP A 681 -41.03 23.20 23.40
CA ASP A 681 -41.88 22.55 22.39
C ASP A 681 -40.96 22.12 21.26
N ILE A 682 -41.13 20.92 20.77
CA ILE A 682 -40.36 20.38 19.64
C ILE A 682 -41.32 20.21 18.46
N MET A 683 -41.07 20.92 17.39
CA MET A 683 -41.79 20.73 16.14
C MET A 683 -41.12 19.62 15.31
N LEU A 684 -41.88 18.63 14.95
CA LEU A 684 -41.50 17.53 14.04
C LEU A 684 -42.16 17.77 12.70
N LEU A 685 -41.37 17.74 11.60
CA LEU A 685 -41.90 17.93 10.26
C LEU A 685 -41.37 16.79 9.36
N LEU A 686 -42.25 16.23 8.54
CA LEU A 686 -41.82 15.46 7.38
C LEU A 686 -41.71 16.39 6.18
N ILE A 687 -40.52 16.47 5.58
CA ILE A 687 -40.26 17.34 4.45
C ILE A 687 -39.81 16.49 3.26
N ASP A 688 -40.47 16.65 2.10
CA ASP A 688 -40.11 15.93 0.88
C ASP A 688 -38.83 16.49 0.26
N TYR A 689 -38.35 15.82 -0.79
CA TYR A 689 -37.10 16.18 -1.48
C TYR A 689 -37.15 17.58 -2.14
N ASP A 690 -38.36 18.09 -2.45
CA ASP A 690 -38.56 19.40 -3.05
C ASP A 690 -38.65 20.52 -1.99
N GLY A 691 -38.52 20.18 -0.72
CA GLY A 691 -38.61 21.11 0.42
C GLY A 691 -40.03 21.40 0.88
N ASN A 692 -41.04 20.66 0.40
CA ASN A 692 -42.43 20.87 0.84
C ASN A 692 -42.71 20.09 2.12
N VAL A 693 -43.45 20.70 3.05
CA VAL A 693 -43.91 20.02 4.26
C VAL A 693 -45.01 19.04 3.90
N ILE A 694 -44.76 17.75 4.15
CA ILE A 694 -45.76 16.68 3.98
C ILE A 694 -46.77 16.74 5.13
N ASP A 695 -46.27 16.72 6.37
CA ASP A 695 -47.05 16.81 7.58
C ASP A 695 -46.19 17.32 8.75
N ARG A 696 -46.81 17.78 9.82
CA ARG A 696 -46.10 18.31 11.00
C ARG A 696 -46.91 18.16 12.29
N THR A 697 -46.23 18.03 13.40
CA THR A 697 -46.83 18.04 14.74
C THR A 697 -45.87 18.70 15.75
N ASN A 698 -46.38 19.07 16.90
CA ASN A 698 -45.62 19.57 18.03
C ASN A 698 -45.71 18.58 19.19
N ILE A 699 -44.61 18.41 19.90
CA ILE A 699 -44.47 17.59 21.10
C ILE A 699 -43.81 18.36 22.22
N VAL A 700 -43.99 17.93 23.45
CA VAL A 700 -43.35 18.50 24.63
C VAL A 700 -42.27 17.53 25.12
N ALA A 701 -41.08 18.02 25.41
CA ALA A 701 -39.99 17.18 25.90
C ALA A 701 -40.19 16.83 27.38
N ASP A 702 -40.94 15.77 27.68
CA ASP A 702 -41.37 15.36 29.02
C ASP A 702 -40.61 14.14 29.60
N GLY A 703 -39.70 13.57 28.84
CA GLY A 703 -38.91 12.39 29.23
C GLY A 703 -39.54 11.06 28.87
N ASN A 704 -40.79 11.05 28.39
CA ASN A 704 -41.50 9.83 28.00
C ASN A 704 -41.42 9.56 26.50
N ARG A 705 -41.64 8.31 26.10
CA ARG A 705 -41.83 7.98 24.71
C ARG A 705 -43.17 8.54 24.22
N GLN A 706 -43.14 9.23 23.12
CA GLN A 706 -44.34 9.74 22.45
C GLN A 706 -44.43 9.11 21.07
N LEU A 707 -45.64 8.66 20.68
CA LEU A 707 -45.90 8.13 19.35
C LEU A 707 -46.77 9.13 18.58
N MET A 708 -46.31 9.53 17.40
CA MET A 708 -46.98 10.43 16.50
C MET A 708 -47.23 9.77 15.17
N VAL A 709 -48.47 9.81 14.68
CA VAL A 709 -48.78 9.29 13.35
C VAL A 709 -48.93 10.45 12.38
N PHE A 710 -48.11 10.48 11.37
CA PHE A 710 -48.08 11.48 10.31
C PHE A 710 -48.79 10.95 9.07
N ASP A 711 -49.43 11.86 8.32
CA ASP A 711 -50.05 11.56 7.03
C ASP A 711 -49.04 11.70 5.91
N ASN A 712 -48.75 10.59 5.20
CA ASN A 712 -47.93 10.58 3.99
C ASN A 712 -48.66 9.76 2.90
N GLN A 713 -49.93 10.14 2.63
CA GLN A 713 -50.84 9.39 1.76
C GLN A 713 -50.28 9.06 0.36
N TYR A 714 -49.28 9.82 -0.10
CA TYR A 714 -48.62 9.59 -1.39
C TYR A 714 -47.29 8.82 -1.28
N CYS A 715 -47.00 8.32 -0.09
CA CYS A 715 -45.73 7.57 0.18
C CYS A 715 -44.48 8.30 -0.30
N LYS A 716 -44.43 9.62 -0.19
CA LYS A 716 -43.33 10.43 -0.64
C LYS A 716 -42.07 10.13 0.20
N PRO A 717 -40.87 10.05 -0.42
CA PRO A 717 -39.63 10.09 0.30
C PRO A 717 -39.51 11.38 1.11
N PHE A 718 -38.95 11.32 2.33
CA PHE A 718 -38.86 12.48 3.22
C PHE A 718 -37.62 12.44 4.13
N ASN A 719 -37.33 13.59 4.76
CA ASN A 719 -36.52 13.70 5.94
C ASN A 719 -37.38 14.13 7.12
N LEU A 720 -37.07 13.61 8.32
CA LEU A 720 -37.66 14.13 9.57
C LEU A 720 -36.81 15.33 10.03
N TYR A 721 -37.47 16.48 10.16
CA TYR A 721 -36.90 17.68 10.78
C TYR A 721 -37.36 17.78 12.23
N VAL A 722 -36.42 18.01 13.13
CA VAL A 722 -36.63 18.19 14.55
C VAL A 722 -36.19 19.61 14.93
N VAL A 723 -37.13 20.45 15.30
CA VAL A 723 -36.88 21.89 15.57
C VAL A 723 -37.41 22.26 16.97
N PRO A 724 -36.52 22.38 17.97
CA PRO A 724 -36.93 22.75 19.32
C PRO A 724 -37.04 24.27 19.48
N THR A 725 -37.94 24.72 20.36
CA THR A 725 -38.06 26.14 20.75
C THR A 725 -37.08 26.55 21.88
N ALA A 726 -36.53 25.57 22.61
CA ALA A 726 -35.51 25.74 23.64
C ALA A 726 -34.64 24.46 23.69
N ARG A 727 -33.60 24.45 24.54
CA ARG A 727 -32.68 23.31 24.65
C ARG A 727 -33.39 22.04 25.11
N CYS A 728 -33.13 20.93 24.44
CA CYS A 728 -33.65 19.62 24.84
C CYS A 728 -32.55 18.54 24.73
N TYR A 729 -32.85 17.40 25.36
CA TYR A 729 -32.15 16.15 25.11
C TYR A 729 -33.03 15.27 24.22
N ILE A 730 -32.41 14.58 23.26
CA ILE A 730 -33.06 13.56 22.44
C ILE A 730 -32.35 12.23 22.73
N TYR A 731 -33.12 11.21 23.14
CA TYR A 731 -32.59 9.89 23.50
C TYR A 731 -32.72 8.87 22.37
N SER A 732 -33.88 8.87 21.70
CA SER A 732 -34.08 7.96 20.58
C SER A 732 -35.13 8.47 19.61
N ILE A 733 -35.01 8.06 18.38
CA ILE A 733 -35.93 8.31 17.29
C ILE A 733 -36.14 6.98 16.56
N GLY A 734 -37.42 6.52 16.46
CA GLY A 734 -37.79 5.39 15.61
C GLY A 734 -38.81 5.86 14.58
N ILE A 735 -38.62 5.52 13.32
CA ILE A 735 -39.53 5.85 12.21
C ILE A 735 -40.04 4.56 11.62
N TYR A 736 -41.38 4.42 11.57
CA TYR A 736 -42.08 3.19 11.18
C TYR A 736 -43.04 3.47 10.05
N ASP A 737 -43.08 2.60 9.02
CA ASP A 737 -44.01 2.71 7.89
C ASP A 737 -45.39 2.13 8.25
N GLY A 738 -46.33 2.98 8.54
CA GLY A 738 -47.68 2.61 8.95
C GLY A 738 -48.17 3.41 10.15
N ALA A 739 -49.43 3.18 10.57
CA ALA A 739 -50.04 3.78 11.78
C ALA A 739 -50.00 2.74 12.91
N PHE A 740 -49.23 2.99 13.95
CA PHE A 740 -49.03 2.12 15.12
C PHE A 740 -49.39 2.86 16.41
N SER A 741 -50.03 2.13 17.34
CA SER A 741 -50.37 2.57 18.70
C SER A 741 -49.44 1.91 19.73
N GLU A 742 -49.50 2.37 21.00
CA GLU A 742 -48.76 1.75 22.11
C GLU A 742 -49.04 0.25 22.27
N SER A 743 -50.30 -0.18 21.98
CA SER A 743 -50.68 -1.60 22.07
C SER A 743 -49.98 -2.46 20.99
N ASP A 744 -49.63 -1.89 19.85
CA ASP A 744 -48.92 -2.60 18.78
C ASP A 744 -47.46 -2.85 19.17
N PHE A 745 -46.85 -1.92 19.86
CA PHE A 745 -45.47 -2.07 20.40
C PHE A 745 -45.37 -3.03 21.60
N ALA A 746 -46.49 -3.28 22.27
CA ALA A 746 -46.55 -4.17 23.45
C ALA A 746 -46.92 -5.62 23.10
N ALA A 747 -47.29 -5.91 21.86
CA ALA A 747 -47.76 -7.23 21.43
C ALA A 747 -46.62 -8.28 21.39
N THR A 748 -46.79 -9.40 22.11
CA THR A 748 -45.88 -10.55 22.06
C THR A 748 -46.15 -11.43 20.86
N ARG A 749 -45.07 -11.86 20.16
CA ARG A 749 -45.15 -12.76 19.02
C ARG A 749 -45.24 -14.21 19.45
N ALA A 750 -46.07 -15.03 18.79
CA ALA A 750 -46.04 -16.50 18.92
C ALA A 750 -44.99 -17.07 17.97
N ALA A 751 -44.20 -18.02 18.46
CA ALA A 751 -43.23 -18.75 17.63
C ALA A 751 -43.93 -19.50 16.49
N GLY A 752 -43.46 -19.36 15.27
CA GLY A 752 -44.01 -19.98 14.06
C GLY A 752 -43.18 -21.12 13.52
N ASP A 753 -43.69 -21.79 12.48
CA ASP A 753 -42.96 -22.85 11.77
C ASP A 753 -41.69 -22.27 11.06
N VAL A 754 -40.58 -22.98 11.18
CA VAL A 754 -39.30 -22.61 10.58
C VAL A 754 -38.96 -23.58 9.46
N LEU A 755 -38.68 -23.07 8.27
CA LEU A 755 -38.23 -23.84 7.11
C LEU A 755 -36.77 -23.51 6.80
N TYR A 756 -35.96 -24.55 6.61
CA TYR A 756 -34.57 -24.43 6.17
C TYR A 756 -34.38 -24.97 4.76
N ILE A 757 -33.78 -24.19 3.89
CA ILE A 757 -33.37 -24.56 2.53
C ILE A 757 -31.84 -24.53 2.48
N TYR A 758 -31.25 -25.65 2.08
CA TYR A 758 -29.80 -25.81 2.02
C TYR A 758 -29.30 -25.85 0.59
N ASN A 759 -28.05 -25.44 0.38
CA ASN A 759 -27.35 -25.53 -0.89
C ASN A 759 -28.05 -24.81 -2.07
N VAL A 760 -28.48 -23.58 -1.84
CA VAL A 760 -28.94 -22.69 -2.91
C VAL A 760 -27.70 -22.12 -3.62
N TYR A 761 -27.53 -22.43 -4.89
CA TYR A 761 -26.35 -22.04 -5.68
C TYR A 761 -26.49 -20.67 -6.35
N ASP A 762 -27.71 -20.14 -6.42
CA ASP A 762 -28.02 -18.81 -6.93
C ASP A 762 -28.15 -17.80 -5.79
N THR A 763 -28.15 -16.51 -6.11
CA THR A 763 -28.40 -15.42 -5.16
C THR A 763 -29.90 -15.09 -5.04
N GLU A 764 -30.76 -16.04 -5.38
CA GLU A 764 -32.20 -15.94 -5.25
C GLU A 764 -32.85 -17.27 -4.88
N TYR A 765 -34.02 -17.21 -4.23
CA TYR A 765 -34.86 -18.38 -3.96
C TYR A 765 -36.34 -18.00 -3.98
N GLU A 766 -37.20 -18.82 -4.59
CA GLU A 766 -38.64 -18.59 -4.64
C GLU A 766 -39.36 -19.49 -3.64
N PHE A 767 -39.99 -18.86 -2.66
CA PHE A 767 -40.87 -19.53 -1.70
C PHE A 767 -42.27 -19.61 -2.23
N ASN A 768 -42.85 -20.83 -2.24
CA ASN A 768 -44.19 -21.10 -2.76
C ASN A 768 -45.03 -21.80 -1.71
N SER A 769 -46.36 -21.85 -1.93
CA SER A 769 -47.34 -22.52 -1.06
C SER A 769 -47.37 -21.98 0.36
N LEU A 770 -47.13 -20.69 0.52
CA LEU A 770 -47.23 -19.98 1.80
C LEU A 770 -48.70 -19.58 2.09
N GLN A 771 -48.98 -19.14 3.32
CA GLN A 771 -50.29 -18.64 3.68
C GLN A 771 -50.42 -17.14 3.34
N PRO A 772 -51.42 -16.71 2.62
CA PRO A 772 -51.67 -15.30 2.37
C PRO A 772 -52.06 -14.57 3.66
N ASN A 773 -51.89 -13.25 3.67
CA ASN A 773 -52.23 -12.35 4.80
C ASN A 773 -51.41 -12.66 6.09
N VAL A 774 -50.22 -13.20 5.91
CA VAL A 774 -49.29 -13.54 7.00
C VAL A 774 -47.93 -12.87 6.74
N VAL A 775 -47.32 -12.40 7.81
CA VAL A 775 -45.95 -11.96 7.79
C VAL A 775 -45.02 -13.13 7.97
N TYR A 776 -44.03 -13.22 7.07
CA TYR A 776 -42.92 -14.11 7.17
C TYR A 776 -41.64 -13.28 7.38
N ARG A 777 -40.60 -13.89 7.94
CA ARG A 777 -39.27 -13.35 7.90
C ARG A 777 -38.31 -14.40 7.37
N TRP A 778 -37.32 -13.95 6.66
CA TRP A 778 -36.30 -14.84 6.13
C TRP A 778 -34.92 -14.22 6.27
N ARG A 779 -33.91 -15.07 6.24
CA ARG A 779 -32.51 -14.70 6.26
C ARG A 779 -31.68 -15.70 5.47
N VAL A 780 -30.44 -15.33 5.15
CA VAL A 780 -29.54 -16.14 4.34
C VAL A 780 -28.18 -16.27 5.01
N GLN A 781 -27.57 -17.42 4.84
CA GLN A 781 -26.24 -17.75 5.35
C GLN A 781 -25.40 -18.24 4.17
N ALA A 782 -24.25 -17.61 3.91
CA ALA A 782 -23.29 -18.11 2.93
C ALA A 782 -22.53 -19.34 3.46
N VAL A 783 -22.19 -20.24 2.57
CA VAL A 783 -21.27 -21.35 2.83
C VAL A 783 -20.02 -21.10 2.02
N LYS A 784 -18.87 -20.96 2.65
CA LYS A 784 -17.57 -20.73 2.01
C LYS A 784 -16.63 -21.91 2.31
N ARG A 785 -16.08 -22.53 1.27
CA ARG A 785 -15.18 -23.70 1.41
C ARG A 785 -15.73 -24.79 2.33
N GLY A 786 -17.03 -25.01 2.24
CA GLY A 786 -17.74 -26.00 3.06
C GLY A 786 -18.03 -25.56 4.50
N ALA A 787 -17.64 -24.36 4.94
CA ALA A 787 -17.93 -23.80 6.25
C ALA A 787 -19.15 -22.86 6.22
N GLU A 788 -20.07 -23.03 7.16
CA GLU A 788 -21.22 -22.13 7.34
C GLU A 788 -20.76 -20.82 7.97
N MET A 789 -21.09 -19.71 7.32
CA MET A 789 -20.79 -18.35 7.77
C MET A 789 -21.88 -17.84 8.72
N LEU A 790 -21.82 -16.55 9.09
CA LEU A 790 -22.87 -15.92 9.90
C LEU A 790 -24.14 -15.73 9.08
N TRP A 791 -25.28 -15.84 9.74
CA TRP A 791 -26.56 -15.50 9.17
C TRP A 791 -26.67 -13.98 8.95
N SER A 792 -27.33 -13.56 7.84
CA SER A 792 -27.76 -12.19 7.65
C SER A 792 -28.80 -11.77 8.70
N ASP A 793 -29.04 -10.47 8.80
CA ASP A 793 -30.22 -9.97 9.50
C ASP A 793 -31.53 -10.52 8.89
N TRP A 794 -32.58 -10.53 9.71
CA TRP A 794 -33.88 -10.94 9.27
C TRP A 794 -34.51 -9.92 8.32
N ARG A 795 -35.02 -10.39 7.20
CA ARG A 795 -35.86 -9.61 6.27
C ARG A 795 -37.31 -10.02 6.38
N ASN A 796 -38.19 -9.09 6.69
CA ASN A 796 -39.63 -9.34 6.73
C ASN A 796 -40.26 -9.23 5.35
N VAL A 797 -41.26 -10.07 5.10
CA VAL A 797 -42.13 -10.04 3.93
C VAL A 797 -43.57 -10.29 4.35
N GLU A 798 -44.49 -9.44 3.92
CA GLU A 798 -45.91 -9.58 4.12
C GLU A 798 -46.56 -10.05 2.82
N LEU A 799 -47.20 -11.20 2.87
CA LEU A 799 -48.00 -11.70 1.76
C LEU A 799 -49.44 -11.20 1.88
N ASN A 800 -49.80 -10.33 0.97
CA ASN A 800 -51.17 -9.79 0.89
C ASN A 800 -51.98 -10.63 -0.08
N ASP A 801 -53.31 -10.68 0.11
CA ASP A 801 -54.21 -11.21 -0.92
C ASP A 801 -54.09 -10.33 -2.17
N ALA A 802 -53.12 -10.65 -2.98
CA ALA A 802 -52.88 -9.96 -4.24
C ALA A 802 -53.93 -10.41 -5.27
N THR A 803 -55.08 -9.82 -5.20
CA THR A 803 -56.02 -9.82 -6.33
C THR A 803 -55.43 -9.07 -7.53
N ASN A 804 -54.28 -8.43 -7.37
CA ASN A 804 -53.67 -7.55 -8.35
C ASN A 804 -52.14 -7.78 -8.38
N GLY A 805 -51.64 -8.69 -9.20
CA GLY A 805 -50.23 -9.04 -9.36
C GLY A 805 -49.26 -7.92 -9.78
N LEU A 806 -49.21 -6.85 -8.99
CA LEU A 806 -48.42 -5.66 -9.22
C LEU A 806 -47.52 -5.39 -8.00
N SER A 807 -46.36 -5.98 -8.01
CA SER A 807 -45.42 -5.97 -6.87
C SER A 807 -44.56 -4.73 -6.75
N GLU A 808 -44.27 -3.97 -7.80
CA GLU A 808 -43.54 -2.70 -7.74
C GLU A 808 -43.85 -1.78 -8.93
N VAL A 809 -43.96 -0.47 -8.65
CA VAL A 809 -44.05 0.59 -9.65
C VAL A 809 -42.66 1.19 -9.82
N TYR A 810 -41.98 0.89 -10.92
CA TYR A 810 -40.66 1.40 -11.24
C TYR A 810 -40.77 2.78 -11.91
N GLY A 811 -40.01 3.75 -11.44
CA GLY A 811 -39.50 4.99 -11.99
C GLY A 811 -40.13 5.62 -13.25
N SER A 812 -39.44 6.60 -13.81
CA SER A 812 -39.92 7.40 -14.96
C SER A 812 -40.34 6.54 -16.18
N PRO A 813 -41.50 6.83 -16.80
CA PRO A 813 -41.97 6.19 -18.04
C PRO A 813 -41.03 6.37 -19.25
N ASP A 814 -40.03 7.23 -19.14
CA ASP A 814 -39.04 7.54 -20.22
C ASP A 814 -38.18 6.33 -20.63
N ALA A 815 -38.22 5.24 -19.85
CA ALA A 815 -37.49 4.00 -20.15
C ALA A 815 -38.28 3.03 -21.06
N ILE A 816 -39.52 3.36 -21.48
CA ILE A 816 -40.30 2.50 -22.35
C ILE A 816 -40.20 2.99 -23.80
N GLU A 817 -39.66 2.13 -24.67
CA GLU A 817 -39.61 2.43 -26.12
C GLU A 817 -41.02 2.72 -26.67
N PRO A 818 -41.20 3.78 -27.49
CA PRO A 818 -42.51 4.19 -27.99
C PRO A 818 -43.31 3.07 -28.72
N SER A 819 -42.61 2.18 -29.39
CA SER A 819 -43.19 1.05 -30.13
C SER A 819 -43.43 -0.21 -29.27
N ALA A 820 -42.96 -0.22 -28.02
CA ALA A 820 -43.05 -1.38 -27.15
C ALA A 820 -44.50 -1.67 -26.78
N MET A 821 -44.89 -2.95 -26.84
CA MET A 821 -46.21 -3.38 -26.41
C MET A 821 -46.30 -3.35 -24.89
N VAL A 822 -47.25 -2.63 -24.37
CA VAL A 822 -47.56 -2.51 -22.93
C VAL A 822 -48.95 -3.00 -22.61
N SER A 823 -49.13 -3.56 -21.43
CA SER A 823 -50.44 -3.88 -20.89
C SER A 823 -50.88 -2.80 -19.91
N ILE A 824 -52.09 -2.26 -20.10
CA ILE A 824 -52.63 -1.14 -19.37
C ILE A 824 -53.71 -1.61 -18.43
N TYR A 825 -53.62 -1.27 -17.18
CA TYR A 825 -54.57 -1.63 -16.13
C TYR A 825 -55.11 -0.37 -15.47
N SER A 826 -56.34 -0.46 -14.98
CA SER A 826 -56.90 0.53 -14.05
C SER A 826 -56.08 0.51 -12.74
N ILE A 827 -56.22 1.55 -11.90
CA ILE A 827 -55.62 1.58 -10.57
C ILE A 827 -56.15 0.48 -9.63
N SER A 828 -57.32 -0.10 -9.96
CA SER A 828 -57.90 -1.26 -9.29
C SER A 828 -57.38 -2.60 -9.86
N GLY A 829 -56.45 -2.60 -10.82
CA GLY A 829 -55.77 -3.76 -11.39
C GLY A 829 -56.58 -4.47 -12.53
N VAL A 830 -57.67 -3.89 -13.03
CA VAL A 830 -58.40 -4.44 -14.17
C VAL A 830 -57.66 -4.13 -15.45
N LEU A 831 -57.34 -5.17 -16.27
CA LEU A 831 -56.72 -5.02 -17.57
C LEU A 831 -57.68 -4.27 -18.52
N LEU A 832 -57.25 -3.13 -18.99
CA LEU A 832 -58.00 -2.26 -19.92
C LEU A 832 -57.62 -2.53 -21.38
N GLY A 833 -56.44 -3.06 -21.64
CA GLY A 833 -55.97 -3.40 -22.97
C GLY A 833 -54.47 -3.54 -23.04
N SER A 834 -53.99 -4.00 -24.22
CA SER A 834 -52.56 -4.02 -24.57
C SER A 834 -52.35 -3.34 -25.90
N MET A 835 -51.40 -2.39 -25.96
CA MET A 835 -51.10 -1.60 -27.16
C MET A 835 -49.66 -1.07 -27.12
N PRO A 836 -49.12 -0.56 -28.23
CA PRO A 836 -47.85 0.16 -28.22
C PRO A 836 -47.88 1.33 -27.25
N TYR A 837 -46.78 1.57 -26.54
CA TYR A 837 -46.71 2.61 -25.49
C TYR A 837 -47.04 4.02 -26.05
N ALA A 838 -46.54 4.35 -27.25
CA ALA A 838 -46.90 5.60 -27.91
C ALA A 838 -48.42 5.72 -28.17
N SER A 839 -49.08 4.60 -28.53
CA SER A 839 -50.53 4.57 -28.73
C SER A 839 -51.31 4.82 -27.45
N PHE A 840 -50.85 4.31 -26.31
CA PHE A 840 -51.41 4.62 -25.00
C PHE A 840 -51.22 6.09 -24.64
N VAL A 841 -49.96 6.58 -24.76
CA VAL A 841 -49.65 7.99 -24.42
C VAL A 841 -50.45 8.99 -25.24
N ASN A 842 -50.66 8.72 -26.51
CA ASN A 842 -51.40 9.63 -27.42
C ASN A 842 -52.91 9.41 -27.49
N ASN A 843 -53.46 8.42 -26.76
CA ASN A 843 -54.89 8.12 -26.79
C ASN A 843 -55.63 8.97 -25.74
N GLU A 844 -56.43 9.95 -26.21
CA GLU A 844 -57.18 10.87 -25.38
C GLU A 844 -58.31 10.20 -24.57
N ALA A 845 -58.72 8.99 -24.91
CA ALA A 845 -59.71 8.22 -24.14
C ALA A 845 -59.20 7.76 -22.77
N TYR A 846 -57.87 7.74 -22.56
CA TYR A 846 -57.25 7.40 -21.29
C TYR A 846 -56.95 8.69 -20.52
N VAL A 847 -57.81 9.09 -19.61
CA VAL A 847 -57.63 10.24 -18.70
C VAL A 847 -57.64 9.74 -17.27
N GLY A 848 -56.64 10.08 -16.45
CA GLY A 848 -56.53 9.64 -15.05
C GLY A 848 -55.26 8.84 -14.78
N MET A 849 -55.30 8.06 -13.70
CA MET A 849 -54.16 7.22 -13.27
C MET A 849 -54.30 5.79 -13.80
N TYR A 850 -53.22 5.29 -14.38
CA TYR A 850 -53.14 3.93 -14.94
C TYR A 850 -51.92 3.22 -14.45
N ILE A 851 -51.96 1.90 -14.47
CA ILE A 851 -50.82 1.03 -14.25
C ILE A 851 -50.43 0.41 -15.60
N VAL A 852 -49.21 0.64 -16.04
CA VAL A 852 -48.70 0.18 -17.32
C VAL A 852 -47.61 -0.85 -17.08
N LYS A 853 -47.77 -2.07 -17.60
CA LYS A 853 -46.82 -3.17 -17.48
C LYS A 853 -46.06 -3.36 -18.79
N TYR A 854 -44.72 -3.36 -18.70
CA TYR A 854 -43.80 -3.63 -19.80
C TYR A 854 -42.76 -4.69 -19.39
N GLY A 855 -42.90 -5.92 -19.91
CA GLY A 855 -42.14 -7.08 -19.46
C GLY A 855 -42.38 -7.36 -17.97
N ALA A 856 -41.34 -7.45 -17.19
CA ALA A 856 -41.38 -7.59 -15.74
C ALA A 856 -41.56 -6.26 -14.98
N LYS A 857 -41.51 -5.12 -15.68
CA LYS A 857 -41.59 -3.79 -15.07
C LYS A 857 -43.01 -3.24 -15.09
N THR A 858 -43.37 -2.51 -14.05
CA THR A 858 -44.69 -1.89 -13.86
C THR A 858 -44.54 -0.40 -13.56
N PHE A 859 -45.30 0.43 -14.22
CA PHE A 859 -45.25 1.88 -14.12
C PHE A 859 -46.61 2.42 -13.74
N LYS A 860 -46.68 3.40 -12.83
CA LYS A 860 -47.83 4.16 -12.54
C LYS A 860 -47.80 5.46 -13.34
N ILE A 861 -48.74 5.65 -14.24
CA ILE A 861 -48.74 6.76 -15.20
C ILE A 861 -50.03 7.60 -14.98
N ALA A 862 -49.81 8.91 -14.78
CA ALA A 862 -50.90 9.88 -14.77
C ALA A 862 -51.03 10.49 -16.16
N LYS A 863 -52.21 10.38 -16.75
CA LYS A 863 -52.57 11.10 -17.99
C LYS A 863 -53.54 12.21 -17.65
N GLY A 864 -53.06 13.47 -17.80
CA GLY A 864 -53.91 14.65 -17.67
C GLY A 864 -54.84 14.81 -18.87
N GLY A 865 -56.13 15.16 -18.66
CA GLY A 865 -56.93 15.74 -19.70
C GLY A 865 -56.37 17.14 -20.02
N VAL A 866 -56.25 17.47 -21.31
CA VAL A 866 -55.92 18.81 -21.82
C VAL A 866 -56.94 19.82 -21.37
#